data_c3de1b0558dd98807390e797b16ddf17
#
_entry.id   c3de1b0558dd98807390e797b16ddf17
#
_cell.length_a   1.000
_cell.length_b   1.000
_cell.length_c   1.000
_cell.angle_alpha   90.00
_cell.angle_beta   90.00
_cell.angle_gamma   90.00
#
_symmetry.space_group_name_H-M   'P 1'
#
loop_
_entity.id
_entity.type
_entity.pdbx_description
1 polymer ?
#
loop_
_entity_poly.entity_id
_entity_poly.type
_entity_poly.pdbx_seq_one_letter_code
_entity_poly.pdbx_strand_id
1 'polypeptide(L)'
;MTEFPLERYRNIGIIAHIDAGKTTTTERILFYTGKTYRLGNVDEGTTVTDWMVQERERGITIVSAAVTAEWKGYRINLIDTPGHIDFTAEVQRSLRVLDGGVVVFDSVQGVEPQSETVWRQADRYRVPRICFANKLDRTGASFERTVESIRQRLGATPIEMQLPIGEESDFIGVIDLLEEKAYYFEDINGKEPREASVPAELQALVTEKREQMVEAIAELDDKLIAKFLDGETITIAELKAALRKGVLASRVTPVFCGSSLKNKGVQLVLDAVIDYLPSPLDIAATKATLLKDGSEVERHAVDSEPLSALVFKIVTDPYMGRLAYIRVYSGKVKQSGMILNSSKDKRERVGRLLRMYADRREDIEELGAGDIGAILGLKFSFTGDTLSDASAPVLLEAITFPNPVISIAIEPKTKVDQDKMADSLQKLSEEDPTFKIREDETTGQTVISGMGELHLDVLVDRLLREFKVQANVGKPRVAYREAISRPVKNINYKYTKQTGGHGQYGHVIIDMEPLENGAGIVFENKIRGGDIPKEYIPAIEKGVKEAADSGPLAGFPMTDFKVTLTGGSFHEVDSSEMAFRMAGIFAFREAAEKAKPVILEPIMKVEITIPEEYTGDIIGQVNARVGNILGMEDRFGNAKAIHAEVPLSEMFGYATELRSATQGRGVFTMEFKHYSQVSDGYMKKILGRMNS
;
A
#
# COMPACT_ATOMS: atom_id res chain seq x y z
N MET A 1 -29.59 -18.16 -3.31
CA MET A 1 -28.15 -18.31 -3.05
C MET A 1 -27.95 -18.71 -1.61
N THR A 2 -27.16 -19.74 -1.33
CA THR A 2 -26.83 -20.13 0.05
C THR A 2 -26.07 -18.98 0.71
N GLU A 3 -26.69 -18.34 1.66
CA GLU A 3 -26.06 -17.30 2.47
C GLU A 3 -25.05 -18.01 3.40
N PHE A 4 -23.75 -17.74 3.22
CA PHE A 4 -22.72 -18.31 4.08
C PHE A 4 -22.78 -17.61 5.44
N PRO A 5 -22.69 -18.32 6.56
CA PRO A 5 -22.53 -17.66 7.87
C PRO A 5 -21.18 -16.94 7.92
N LEU A 6 -21.11 -15.81 8.64
CA LEU A 6 -19.96 -14.90 8.63
C LEU A 6 -18.66 -15.57 9.13
N GLU A 7 -18.75 -16.60 9.98
CA GLU A 7 -17.62 -17.44 10.42
C GLU A 7 -16.91 -18.13 9.23
N ARG A 8 -17.61 -18.32 8.13
CA ARG A 8 -17.10 -18.96 6.89
C ARG A 8 -16.65 -17.96 5.82
N TYR A 9 -16.52 -16.69 6.20
CA TYR A 9 -15.90 -15.69 5.31
C TYR A 9 -14.41 -15.61 5.56
N ARG A 10 -13.64 -15.39 4.50
CA ARG A 10 -12.21 -15.08 4.56
C ARG A 10 -11.95 -13.93 3.59
N ASN A 11 -11.53 -12.79 4.12
CA ASN A 11 -11.12 -11.63 3.31
C ASN A 11 -9.61 -11.59 3.32
N ILE A 12 -9.00 -12.10 2.26
CA ILE A 12 -7.56 -12.33 2.22
C ILE A 12 -6.90 -11.57 1.08
N GLY A 13 -5.63 -11.20 1.27
CA GLY A 13 -4.77 -10.67 0.23
C GLY A 13 -3.65 -11.64 -0.10
N ILE A 14 -3.30 -11.70 -1.38
CA ILE A 14 -2.05 -12.33 -1.81
C ILE A 14 -0.99 -11.24 -1.85
N ILE A 15 0.03 -11.43 -1.05
CA ILE A 15 1.13 -10.50 -0.82
C ILE A 15 2.41 -11.15 -1.32
N ALA A 16 3.17 -10.47 -2.16
CA ALA A 16 4.41 -11.02 -2.68
C ALA A 16 5.32 -9.94 -3.23
N HIS A 17 6.61 -10.24 -3.30
CA HIS A 17 7.55 -9.51 -4.14
C HIS A 17 7.23 -9.70 -5.64
N ILE A 18 7.77 -8.81 -6.49
CA ILE A 18 7.70 -8.96 -7.95
C ILE A 18 8.27 -10.33 -8.34
N ASP A 19 7.64 -10.97 -9.30
CA ASP A 19 8.02 -12.29 -9.80
C ASP A 19 8.00 -13.46 -8.80
N ALA A 20 7.61 -13.27 -7.54
CA ALA A 20 7.49 -14.39 -6.59
C ALA A 20 6.38 -15.40 -6.97
N GLY A 21 5.55 -15.06 -7.97
CA GLY A 21 4.46 -15.91 -8.47
C GLY A 21 3.10 -15.60 -7.87
N LYS A 22 2.90 -14.35 -7.43
CA LYS A 22 1.64 -13.86 -6.86
C LYS A 22 0.45 -14.10 -7.79
N THR A 23 0.45 -13.50 -8.99
CA THR A 23 -0.62 -13.64 -9.97
C THR A 23 -0.84 -15.10 -10.39
N THR A 24 0.25 -15.85 -10.56
CA THR A 24 0.16 -17.31 -10.83
C THR A 24 -0.56 -18.04 -9.71
N THR A 25 -0.25 -17.73 -8.44
CA THR A 25 -0.93 -18.34 -7.28
C THR A 25 -2.41 -17.97 -7.25
N THR A 26 -2.74 -16.68 -7.49
CA THR A 26 -4.13 -16.18 -7.59
C THR A 26 -4.90 -16.92 -8.69
N GLU A 27 -4.34 -17.06 -9.88
CA GLU A 27 -4.96 -17.77 -11.01
C GLU A 27 -5.21 -19.26 -10.68
N ARG A 28 -4.29 -19.92 -9.94
CA ARG A 28 -4.50 -21.32 -9.49
C ARG A 28 -5.61 -21.42 -8.46
N ILE A 29 -5.69 -20.46 -7.53
CA ILE A 29 -6.80 -20.36 -6.57
C ILE A 29 -8.13 -20.25 -7.31
N LEU A 30 -8.24 -19.35 -8.30
CA LEU A 30 -9.45 -19.18 -9.11
C LEU A 30 -9.82 -20.45 -9.91
N PHE A 31 -8.84 -21.13 -10.43
CA PHE A 31 -9.05 -22.38 -11.15
C PHE A 31 -9.56 -23.52 -10.24
N TYR A 32 -8.92 -23.73 -9.07
CA TYR A 32 -9.34 -24.80 -8.14
C TYR A 32 -10.69 -24.52 -7.49
N THR A 33 -11.04 -23.26 -7.31
CA THR A 33 -12.37 -22.85 -6.83
C THR A 33 -13.44 -22.85 -7.91
N GLY A 34 -13.09 -23.25 -9.15
CA GLY A 34 -14.03 -23.35 -10.27
C GLY A 34 -14.53 -22.01 -10.81
N LYS A 35 -13.82 -20.91 -10.50
CA LYS A 35 -14.18 -19.56 -10.99
C LYS A 35 -13.61 -19.29 -12.38
N THR A 36 -12.59 -20.04 -12.80
CA THR A 36 -12.06 -20.04 -14.17
C THR A 36 -12.01 -21.44 -14.73
N TYR A 37 -12.20 -21.57 -16.04
CA TYR A 37 -12.15 -22.88 -16.73
C TYR A 37 -10.77 -23.21 -17.28
N ARG A 38 -9.89 -22.21 -17.33
CA ARG A 38 -8.52 -22.33 -17.86
C ARG A 38 -7.52 -21.82 -16.83
N LEU A 39 -6.35 -22.42 -16.82
CA LEU A 39 -5.22 -21.93 -16.06
C LEU A 39 -4.66 -20.69 -16.78
N GLY A 40 -4.77 -19.52 -16.14
CA GLY A 40 -4.15 -18.30 -16.65
C GLY A 40 -2.62 -18.40 -16.55
N ASN A 41 -1.93 -17.87 -17.55
CA ASN A 41 -0.48 -17.78 -17.58
C ASN A 41 -0.05 -16.32 -17.77
N VAL A 42 0.82 -15.83 -16.86
CA VAL A 42 1.31 -14.46 -16.90
C VAL A 42 2.12 -14.20 -18.17
N ASP A 43 3.02 -15.13 -18.51
CA ASP A 43 3.89 -15.01 -19.69
C ASP A 43 3.13 -14.99 -21.02
N GLU A 44 1.94 -15.56 -21.04
CA GLU A 44 1.05 -15.58 -22.23
C GLU A 44 0.00 -14.46 -22.21
N GLY A 45 -0.06 -13.65 -21.13
CA GLY A 45 -1.07 -12.60 -20.96
C GLY A 45 -2.50 -13.11 -20.88
N THR A 46 -2.70 -14.39 -20.45
CA THR A 46 -4.01 -15.06 -20.39
C THR A 46 -4.65 -15.03 -19.00
N THR A 47 -4.04 -14.29 -18.05
CA THR A 47 -4.54 -14.13 -16.69
C THR A 47 -5.86 -13.36 -16.66
N VAL A 48 -6.74 -13.72 -15.75
CA VAL A 48 -8.04 -13.07 -15.54
C VAL A 48 -7.92 -11.87 -14.60
N THR A 49 -7.02 -11.97 -13.62
CA THR A 49 -6.80 -10.91 -12.61
C THR A 49 -6.08 -9.70 -13.17
N ASP A 50 -5.13 -9.88 -14.10
CA ASP A 50 -4.45 -8.81 -14.81
C ASP A 50 -5.28 -8.42 -16.04
N TRP A 51 -6.29 -7.60 -15.84
CA TRP A 51 -7.26 -7.23 -16.88
C TRP A 51 -6.81 -6.06 -17.75
N MET A 52 -5.88 -5.23 -17.25
CA MET A 52 -5.33 -4.10 -18.00
C MET A 52 -4.34 -4.56 -19.07
N VAL A 53 -4.35 -3.87 -20.22
CA VAL A 53 -3.39 -4.14 -21.30
C VAL A 53 -1.95 -3.96 -20.79
N GLN A 54 -1.70 -2.94 -19.98
CA GLN A 54 -0.41 -2.61 -19.40
C GLN A 54 0.11 -3.71 -18.44
N GLU A 55 -0.78 -4.34 -17.67
CA GLU A 55 -0.44 -5.47 -16.80
C GLU A 55 0.03 -6.66 -17.62
N ARG A 56 -0.73 -7.01 -18.66
CA ARG A 56 -0.43 -8.14 -19.55
C ARG A 56 0.85 -7.94 -20.36
N GLU A 57 1.07 -6.73 -20.90
CA GLU A 57 2.26 -6.40 -21.67
C GLU A 57 3.53 -6.41 -20.80
N ARG A 58 3.43 -6.02 -19.54
CA ARG A 58 4.56 -5.90 -18.60
C ARG A 58 4.74 -7.11 -17.69
N GLY A 59 3.76 -8.00 -17.62
CA GLY A 59 3.76 -9.17 -16.74
C GLY A 59 3.68 -8.84 -15.25
N ILE A 60 3.16 -7.66 -14.87
CA ILE A 60 3.06 -7.20 -13.49
C ILE A 60 1.64 -6.74 -13.16
N THR A 61 1.17 -7.03 -11.95
CA THR A 61 -0.09 -6.47 -11.45
C THR A 61 0.12 -5.01 -11.05
N ILE A 62 -0.68 -4.13 -11.62
CA ILE A 62 -0.67 -2.68 -11.40
C ILE A 62 -1.80 -2.28 -10.44
N VAL A 63 -2.99 -2.80 -10.71
CA VAL A 63 -4.23 -2.47 -10.00
C VAL A 63 -4.73 -3.69 -9.26
N SER A 64 -4.95 -3.58 -7.94
CA SER A 64 -5.48 -4.70 -7.15
C SER A 64 -6.81 -5.20 -7.70
N ALA A 65 -6.94 -6.49 -7.93
CA ALA A 65 -8.19 -7.13 -8.32
C ALA A 65 -8.87 -7.74 -7.09
N ALA A 66 -10.17 -7.46 -6.91
CA ALA A 66 -10.96 -8.08 -5.86
C ALA A 66 -11.88 -9.15 -6.48
N VAL A 67 -11.77 -10.38 -6.03
CA VAL A 67 -12.48 -11.52 -6.58
C VAL A 67 -13.07 -12.37 -5.47
N THR A 68 -14.32 -12.83 -5.64
CA THR A 68 -14.96 -13.76 -4.71
C THR A 68 -14.85 -15.19 -5.22
N ALA A 69 -14.41 -16.10 -4.37
CA ALA A 69 -14.30 -17.53 -4.63
C ALA A 69 -15.00 -18.34 -3.52
N GLU A 70 -15.20 -19.63 -3.77
CA GLU A 70 -15.79 -20.55 -2.80
C GLU A 70 -14.93 -21.81 -2.69
N TRP A 71 -14.57 -22.20 -1.46
CA TRP A 71 -13.77 -23.37 -1.19
C TRP A 71 -14.31 -24.14 0.01
N LYS A 72 -14.61 -25.43 -0.15
CA LYS A 72 -15.09 -26.32 0.94
C LYS A 72 -16.19 -25.71 1.81
N GLY A 73 -17.13 -24.96 1.23
CA GLY A 73 -18.23 -24.31 1.95
C GLY A 73 -17.84 -23.02 2.70
N TYR A 74 -16.70 -22.41 2.34
CA TYR A 74 -16.28 -21.08 2.75
C TYR A 74 -16.34 -20.11 1.58
N ARG A 75 -16.66 -18.86 1.88
CA ARG A 75 -16.53 -17.74 0.93
C ARG A 75 -15.20 -17.05 1.15
N ILE A 76 -14.42 -16.94 0.10
CA ILE A 76 -13.11 -16.29 0.12
C ILE A 76 -13.19 -15.06 -0.78
N ASN A 77 -13.10 -13.88 -0.20
CA ASN A 77 -12.87 -12.64 -0.94
C ASN A 77 -11.36 -12.46 -1.04
N LEU A 78 -10.85 -12.58 -2.24
CA LEU A 78 -9.44 -12.52 -2.56
C LEU A 78 -9.11 -11.15 -3.15
N ILE A 79 -8.12 -10.46 -2.60
CA ILE A 79 -7.57 -9.23 -3.17
C ILE A 79 -6.15 -9.52 -3.63
N ASP A 80 -5.95 -9.46 -4.95
CA ASP A 80 -4.62 -9.55 -5.55
C ASP A 80 -3.94 -8.19 -5.48
N THR A 81 -2.86 -8.06 -4.69
CA THR A 81 -2.18 -6.79 -4.45
C THR A 81 -1.01 -6.61 -5.41
N PRO A 82 -0.69 -5.40 -5.90
CA PRO A 82 0.53 -5.17 -6.67
C PRO A 82 1.78 -5.55 -5.88
N GLY A 83 2.78 -6.08 -6.59
CA GLY A 83 4.09 -6.39 -6.00
C GLY A 83 5.11 -5.27 -6.13
N HIS A 84 4.87 -4.25 -6.99
CA HIS A 84 5.83 -3.19 -7.28
C HIS A 84 5.68 -2.01 -6.33
N ILE A 85 6.81 -1.44 -5.90
CA ILE A 85 6.84 -0.37 -4.91
C ILE A 85 6.18 0.91 -5.39
N ASP A 86 6.20 1.19 -6.69
CA ASP A 86 5.53 2.36 -7.28
C ASP A 86 4.02 2.34 -7.07
N PHE A 87 3.44 1.17 -6.72
CA PHE A 87 2.03 0.97 -6.43
C PHE A 87 1.75 0.77 -4.93
N THR A 88 2.59 1.32 -4.06
CA THR A 88 2.45 1.22 -2.60
C THR A 88 1.08 1.65 -2.08
N ALA A 89 0.43 2.64 -2.71
CA ALA A 89 -0.92 3.05 -2.35
C ALA A 89 -1.96 1.95 -2.55
N GLU A 90 -1.84 1.17 -3.64
CA GLU A 90 -2.68 0.00 -3.89
C GLU A 90 -2.52 -1.05 -2.79
N VAL A 91 -1.27 -1.30 -2.38
CA VAL A 91 -0.96 -2.24 -1.29
C VAL A 91 -1.56 -1.77 0.02
N GLN A 92 -1.38 -0.50 0.39
CA GLN A 92 -1.88 0.06 1.65
C GLN A 92 -3.42 0.02 1.73
N ARG A 93 -4.11 0.41 0.65
CA ARG A 93 -5.58 0.37 0.63
C ARG A 93 -6.13 -1.05 0.68
N SER A 94 -5.43 -2.00 0.06
CA SER A 94 -5.78 -3.42 0.15
C SER A 94 -5.58 -3.96 1.57
N LEU A 95 -4.41 -3.74 2.18
CA LEU A 95 -4.12 -4.18 3.54
C LEU A 95 -5.09 -3.63 4.60
N ARG A 96 -5.63 -2.43 4.38
CA ARG A 96 -6.60 -1.80 5.30
C ARG A 96 -7.93 -2.56 5.38
N VAL A 97 -8.29 -3.30 4.34
CA VAL A 97 -9.59 -3.99 4.24
C VAL A 97 -9.49 -5.51 4.32
N LEU A 98 -8.26 -6.04 4.41
CA LEU A 98 -8.01 -7.46 4.59
C LEU A 98 -8.15 -7.88 6.05
N ASP A 99 -8.63 -9.10 6.26
CA ASP A 99 -8.63 -9.74 7.55
C ASP A 99 -7.41 -10.65 7.73
N GLY A 100 -6.89 -11.22 6.63
CA GLY A 100 -5.70 -12.07 6.64
C GLY A 100 -4.90 -11.99 5.34
N GLY A 101 -3.71 -12.56 5.32
CA GLY A 101 -2.82 -12.54 4.16
C GLY A 101 -2.13 -13.87 3.88
N VAL A 102 -1.93 -14.15 2.60
CA VAL A 102 -1.02 -15.21 2.12
C VAL A 102 0.20 -14.53 1.54
N VAL A 103 1.36 -14.72 2.16
CA VAL A 103 2.62 -14.14 1.69
C VAL A 103 3.35 -15.17 0.85
N VAL A 104 3.59 -14.87 -0.42
CA VAL A 104 4.25 -15.75 -1.36
C VAL A 104 5.71 -15.36 -1.49
N PHE A 105 6.63 -16.29 -1.22
CA PHE A 105 8.06 -16.12 -1.36
C PHE A 105 8.60 -16.93 -2.52
N ASP A 106 9.57 -16.39 -3.24
CA ASP A 106 10.38 -17.14 -4.19
C ASP A 106 11.41 -17.97 -3.42
N SER A 107 11.34 -19.30 -3.51
CA SER A 107 12.26 -20.19 -2.75
C SER A 107 13.69 -20.16 -3.27
N VAL A 108 13.97 -19.52 -4.39
CA VAL A 108 15.34 -19.26 -4.88
C VAL A 108 15.91 -18.02 -4.18
N GLN A 109 15.12 -16.95 -4.06
CA GLN A 109 15.54 -15.65 -3.52
C GLN A 109 15.34 -15.54 -1.99
N GLY A 110 14.34 -16.22 -1.45
CA GLY A 110 13.92 -16.04 -0.06
C GLY A 110 13.20 -14.72 0.16
N VAL A 111 13.43 -14.09 1.32
CA VAL A 111 12.89 -12.78 1.64
C VAL A 111 13.66 -11.68 0.92
N GLU A 112 12.96 -10.86 0.18
CA GLU A 112 13.49 -9.73 -0.57
C GLU A 112 13.06 -8.39 0.07
N PRO A 113 13.71 -7.24 -0.22
CA PRO A 113 13.43 -5.97 0.43
C PRO A 113 11.98 -5.50 0.29
N GLN A 114 11.35 -5.77 -0.85
CA GLN A 114 9.94 -5.44 -1.02
C GLN A 114 9.05 -6.30 -0.12
N SER A 115 9.42 -7.58 0.08
CA SER A 115 8.72 -8.45 1.03
C SER A 115 8.77 -7.88 2.45
N GLU A 116 9.94 -7.35 2.87
CA GLU A 116 10.10 -6.70 4.17
C GLU A 116 9.20 -5.46 4.29
N THR A 117 9.14 -4.63 3.24
CA THR A 117 8.33 -3.42 3.23
C THR A 117 6.84 -3.74 3.38
N VAL A 118 6.34 -4.69 2.58
CA VAL A 118 4.91 -5.08 2.64
C VAL A 118 4.61 -5.82 3.95
N TRP A 119 5.57 -6.60 4.46
CA TRP A 119 5.45 -7.26 5.77
C TRP A 119 5.25 -6.24 6.90
N ARG A 120 6.09 -5.19 6.96
CA ARG A 120 5.95 -4.10 7.95
C ARG A 120 4.62 -3.34 7.80
N GLN A 121 4.16 -3.15 6.57
CA GLN A 121 2.84 -2.54 6.35
C GLN A 121 1.72 -3.43 6.88
N ALA A 122 1.80 -4.74 6.65
CA ALA A 122 0.84 -5.70 7.19
C ALA A 122 0.88 -5.76 8.74
N ASP A 123 2.06 -5.60 9.36
CA ASP A 123 2.20 -5.46 10.82
C ASP A 123 1.48 -4.20 11.34
N ARG A 124 1.63 -3.07 10.63
CA ARG A 124 0.94 -1.83 10.98
C ARG A 124 -0.58 -1.99 11.02
N TYR A 125 -1.13 -2.76 10.07
CA TYR A 125 -2.57 -3.06 10.01
C TYR A 125 -2.95 -4.32 10.81
N ARG A 126 -2.01 -4.97 11.51
CA ARG A 126 -2.20 -6.18 12.30
C ARG A 126 -2.86 -7.32 11.52
N VAL A 127 -2.46 -7.50 10.27
CA VAL A 127 -3.00 -8.53 9.39
C VAL A 127 -2.32 -9.88 9.68
N PRO A 128 -3.03 -10.89 10.23
CA PRO A 128 -2.51 -12.24 10.40
C PRO A 128 -2.13 -12.87 9.06
N ARG A 129 -1.08 -13.70 9.04
CA ARG A 129 -0.49 -14.20 7.78
C ARG A 129 -0.13 -15.67 7.87
N ILE A 130 -0.22 -16.32 6.71
CA ILE A 130 0.45 -17.58 6.41
C ILE A 130 1.44 -17.35 5.26
N CYS A 131 2.49 -18.16 5.17
CA CYS A 131 3.51 -18.05 4.14
C CYS A 131 3.44 -19.22 3.18
N PHE A 132 3.74 -18.95 1.91
CA PHE A 132 3.84 -19.95 0.86
C PHE A 132 5.21 -19.83 0.17
N ALA A 133 6.10 -20.80 0.41
CA ALA A 133 7.39 -20.95 -0.27
C ALA A 133 7.13 -21.55 -1.66
N ASN A 134 7.09 -20.67 -2.65
CA ASN A 134 6.75 -20.98 -4.03
C ASN A 134 7.98 -21.24 -4.89
N LYS A 135 7.81 -21.79 -6.08
CA LYS A 135 8.86 -22.07 -7.07
C LYS A 135 9.89 -23.09 -6.63
N LEU A 136 9.51 -24.07 -5.83
CA LEU A 136 10.40 -25.16 -5.42
C LEU A 136 10.88 -26.05 -6.57
N ASP A 137 10.26 -25.90 -7.75
CA ASP A 137 10.65 -26.57 -9.00
C ASP A 137 11.84 -25.91 -9.72
N ARG A 138 12.32 -24.75 -9.24
CA ARG A 138 13.41 -24.00 -9.88
C ARG A 138 14.77 -24.41 -9.33
N THR A 139 15.78 -24.40 -10.22
CA THR A 139 17.18 -24.61 -9.83
C THR A 139 17.61 -23.57 -8.78
N GLY A 140 18.21 -24.04 -7.70
CA GLY A 140 18.63 -23.23 -6.56
C GLY A 140 17.53 -22.93 -5.53
N ALA A 141 16.32 -23.47 -5.70
CA ALA A 141 15.26 -23.33 -4.70
C ALA A 141 15.59 -24.16 -3.44
N SER A 142 15.28 -23.61 -2.27
CA SER A 142 15.42 -24.30 -0.98
C SER A 142 14.34 -23.84 -0.02
N PHE A 143 13.58 -24.79 0.49
CA PHE A 143 12.54 -24.53 1.50
C PHE A 143 13.14 -24.08 2.83
N GLU A 144 14.14 -24.80 3.32
CA GLU A 144 14.80 -24.50 4.60
C GLU A 144 15.42 -23.10 4.62
N ARG A 145 16.10 -22.73 3.55
CA ARG A 145 16.70 -21.39 3.38
C ARG A 145 15.63 -20.30 3.35
N THR A 146 14.47 -20.56 2.73
CA THR A 146 13.34 -19.64 2.72
C THR A 146 12.78 -19.45 4.13
N VAL A 147 12.57 -20.50 4.88
CA VAL A 147 12.10 -20.44 6.28
C VAL A 147 13.09 -19.67 7.16
N GLU A 148 14.38 -19.93 7.01
CA GLU A 148 15.41 -19.21 7.78
C GLU A 148 15.46 -17.72 7.42
N SER A 149 15.30 -17.38 6.14
CA SER A 149 15.24 -15.98 5.70
C SER A 149 14.01 -15.23 6.29
N ILE A 150 12.86 -15.92 6.43
CA ILE A 150 11.67 -15.38 7.10
C ILE A 150 11.99 -15.07 8.57
N ARG A 151 12.67 -15.99 9.26
CA ARG A 151 13.06 -15.80 10.67
C ARG A 151 14.01 -14.63 10.84
N GLN A 152 15.10 -14.60 10.06
CA GLN A 152 16.17 -13.63 10.22
C GLN A 152 15.81 -12.22 9.73
N ARG A 153 15.15 -12.10 8.57
CA ARG A 153 14.91 -10.80 7.94
C ARG A 153 13.59 -10.14 8.34
N LEU A 154 12.56 -10.95 8.64
CA LEU A 154 11.25 -10.43 9.03
C LEU A 154 11.04 -10.42 10.54
N GLY A 155 11.93 -11.08 11.32
CA GLY A 155 11.75 -11.23 12.77
C GLY A 155 10.50 -12.03 13.14
N ALA A 156 9.98 -12.83 12.21
CA ALA A 156 8.80 -13.67 12.40
C ALA A 156 9.18 -14.98 13.06
N THR A 157 8.18 -15.67 13.61
CA THR A 157 8.33 -17.05 14.13
C THR A 157 7.68 -18.03 13.14
N PRO A 158 8.42 -18.51 12.12
CA PRO A 158 7.89 -19.45 11.14
C PRO A 158 7.72 -20.83 11.76
N ILE A 159 6.61 -21.49 11.45
CA ILE A 159 6.34 -22.90 11.77
C ILE A 159 6.24 -23.66 10.45
N GLU A 160 7.13 -24.62 10.22
CA GLU A 160 7.11 -25.48 9.05
C GLU A 160 5.90 -26.43 9.15
N MET A 161 4.92 -26.27 8.26
CA MET A 161 3.74 -27.14 8.21
C MET A 161 3.91 -28.28 7.24
N GLN A 162 4.81 -28.14 6.28
CA GLN A 162 5.03 -29.07 5.19
C GLN A 162 6.54 -29.24 4.90
N LEU A 163 6.87 -30.35 4.28
CA LEU A 163 8.18 -30.60 3.69
C LEU A 163 8.05 -30.92 2.21
N PRO A 164 8.96 -30.47 1.34
CA PRO A 164 8.96 -30.84 -0.07
C PRO A 164 9.38 -32.30 -0.26
N ILE A 165 8.80 -32.98 -1.27
CA ILE A 165 9.26 -34.25 -1.76
C ILE A 165 10.07 -34.03 -3.04
N GLY A 166 11.38 -34.22 -2.98
CA GLY A 166 12.31 -33.86 -4.03
C GLY A 166 12.68 -32.38 -4.03
N GLU A 167 13.67 -32.02 -4.77
CA GLU A 167 14.20 -30.65 -4.89
C GLU A 167 14.28 -30.26 -6.37
N GLU A 168 14.17 -29.00 -6.66
CA GLU A 168 14.30 -28.40 -8.00
C GLU A 168 13.44 -29.14 -9.06
N SER A 169 14.08 -29.69 -10.12
CA SER A 169 13.38 -30.46 -11.17
C SER A 169 12.69 -31.72 -10.66
N ASP A 170 13.16 -32.26 -9.55
CA ASP A 170 12.65 -33.49 -8.94
C ASP A 170 11.57 -33.24 -7.88
N PHE A 171 11.13 -31.97 -7.73
CA PHE A 171 10.04 -31.62 -6.84
C PHE A 171 8.72 -32.22 -7.36
N ILE A 172 8.23 -33.24 -6.69
CA ILE A 172 7.05 -34.03 -7.11
C ILE A 172 5.84 -33.88 -6.20
N GLY A 173 6.03 -33.47 -4.94
CA GLY A 173 4.95 -33.39 -3.98
C GLY A 173 5.36 -32.72 -2.67
N VAL A 174 4.46 -32.78 -1.69
CA VAL A 174 4.67 -32.24 -0.35
C VAL A 174 4.21 -33.23 0.71
N ILE A 175 4.84 -33.18 1.88
CA ILE A 175 4.44 -33.94 3.07
C ILE A 175 3.79 -32.94 4.03
N ASP A 176 2.58 -33.21 4.47
CA ASP A 176 1.93 -32.50 5.55
C ASP A 176 2.41 -33.07 6.89
N LEU A 177 3.06 -32.25 7.72
CA LEU A 177 3.61 -32.66 9.01
C LEU A 177 2.54 -32.86 10.06
N LEU A 178 1.39 -32.21 9.93
CA LEU A 178 0.31 -32.32 10.89
C LEU A 178 -0.45 -33.65 10.74
N GLU A 179 -0.74 -34.02 9.49
CA GLU A 179 -1.49 -35.24 9.14
C GLU A 179 -0.57 -36.45 8.87
N GLU A 180 0.74 -36.23 8.74
CA GLU A 180 1.75 -37.23 8.36
C GLU A 180 1.41 -37.97 7.04
N LYS A 181 0.99 -37.16 6.06
CA LYS A 181 0.61 -37.66 4.74
C LYS A 181 1.44 -37.00 3.63
N ALA A 182 1.73 -37.78 2.60
CA ALA A 182 2.34 -37.28 1.37
C ALA A 182 1.27 -36.99 0.33
N TYR A 183 1.40 -35.85 -0.38
CA TYR A 183 0.54 -35.42 -1.46
C TYR A 183 1.35 -35.31 -2.75
N TYR A 184 0.99 -36.11 -3.76
CA TYR A 184 1.61 -36.13 -5.08
C TYR A 184 0.68 -35.48 -6.10
N PHE A 185 1.23 -34.64 -6.97
CA PHE A 185 0.51 -33.90 -8.00
C PHE A 185 0.87 -34.48 -9.38
N GLU A 186 0.24 -35.56 -9.77
CA GLU A 186 0.54 -36.32 -11.00
C GLU A 186 -0.24 -35.80 -12.22
N ASP A 187 -1.40 -35.20 -11.99
CA ASP A 187 -2.20 -34.56 -13.05
C ASP A 187 -1.56 -33.23 -13.48
N ILE A 188 -1.53 -32.96 -14.80
CA ILE A 188 -0.98 -31.73 -15.39
C ILE A 188 -1.62 -30.47 -14.76
N ASN A 189 -2.89 -30.56 -14.41
CA ASN A 189 -3.63 -29.45 -13.78
C ASN A 189 -3.58 -29.48 -12.24
N GLY A 190 -3.05 -30.52 -11.64
CA GLY A 190 -2.95 -30.71 -10.19
C GLY A 190 -4.31 -30.71 -9.47
N LYS A 191 -5.42 -31.06 -10.14
CA LYS A 191 -6.76 -30.97 -9.57
C LYS A 191 -7.01 -31.91 -8.41
N GLU A 192 -6.51 -33.11 -8.50
CA GLU A 192 -6.72 -34.18 -7.53
C GLU A 192 -5.36 -34.67 -7.00
N PRO A 193 -4.84 -34.06 -5.90
CA PRO A 193 -3.62 -34.56 -5.29
C PRO A 193 -3.84 -35.99 -4.77
N ARG A 194 -2.94 -36.90 -5.12
CA ARG A 194 -2.98 -38.27 -4.64
C ARG A 194 -2.36 -38.34 -3.25
N GLU A 195 -3.16 -38.73 -2.27
CA GLU A 195 -2.70 -39.00 -0.92
C GLU A 195 -1.93 -40.33 -0.85
N ALA A 196 -0.83 -40.34 -0.10
CA ALA A 196 -0.02 -41.50 0.16
C ALA A 196 0.62 -41.47 1.55
N SER A 197 1.18 -42.61 2.00
CA SER A 197 2.03 -42.60 3.19
C SER A 197 3.35 -41.87 2.90
N VAL A 198 3.98 -41.37 3.96
CA VAL A 198 5.30 -40.74 3.90
C VAL A 198 6.30 -41.71 3.32
N PRO A 199 7.18 -41.34 2.36
CA PRO A 199 8.24 -42.15 1.85
C PRO A 199 9.18 -42.62 2.96
N ALA A 200 9.61 -43.88 2.91
CA ALA A 200 10.42 -44.49 3.96
C ALA A 200 11.74 -43.75 4.21
N GLU A 201 12.35 -43.21 3.14
CA GLU A 201 13.58 -42.42 3.21
C GLU A 201 13.40 -41.05 3.92
N LEU A 202 12.19 -40.51 3.95
CA LEU A 202 11.90 -39.21 4.59
C LEU A 202 11.29 -39.38 6.00
N GLN A 203 10.98 -40.60 6.42
CA GLN A 203 10.27 -40.88 7.68
C GLN A 203 11.00 -40.29 8.90
N ALA A 204 12.32 -40.43 8.97
CA ALA A 204 13.12 -39.92 10.09
C ALA A 204 13.08 -38.39 10.15
N LEU A 205 13.24 -37.73 9.00
CA LEU A 205 13.14 -36.26 8.88
C LEU A 205 11.75 -35.76 9.25
N VAL A 206 10.69 -36.40 8.76
CA VAL A 206 9.33 -36.06 9.08
C VAL A 206 9.03 -36.16 10.57
N THR A 207 9.53 -37.24 11.23
CA THR A 207 9.37 -37.42 12.68
C THR A 207 10.03 -36.28 13.45
N GLU A 208 11.29 -35.94 13.11
CA GLU A 208 12.02 -34.83 13.74
C GLU A 208 11.31 -33.48 13.54
N LYS A 209 10.98 -33.16 12.29
CA LYS A 209 10.33 -31.87 11.96
C LYS A 209 8.93 -31.75 12.54
N ARG A 210 8.21 -32.86 12.62
CA ARG A 210 6.89 -32.92 13.29
C ARG A 210 7.00 -32.66 14.78
N GLU A 211 7.98 -33.23 15.45
CA GLU A 211 8.22 -33.00 16.87
C GLU A 211 8.49 -31.53 17.14
N GLN A 212 9.39 -30.90 16.35
CA GLN A 212 9.66 -29.46 16.40
C GLN A 212 8.42 -28.61 16.16
N MET A 213 7.58 -28.97 15.17
CA MET A 213 6.33 -28.30 14.89
C MET A 213 5.35 -28.41 16.07
N VAL A 214 5.18 -29.60 16.63
CA VAL A 214 4.27 -29.85 17.75
C VAL A 214 4.72 -29.09 18.99
N GLU A 215 6.01 -29.08 19.31
CA GLU A 215 6.60 -28.30 20.39
C GLU A 215 6.29 -26.79 20.22
N ALA A 216 6.60 -26.23 19.04
CA ALA A 216 6.35 -24.83 18.75
C ALA A 216 4.85 -24.43 18.82
N ILE A 217 3.94 -25.34 18.45
CA ILE A 217 2.51 -25.12 18.59
C ILE A 217 2.08 -25.26 20.05
N ALA A 218 2.62 -26.23 20.79
CA ALA A 218 2.28 -26.45 22.20
C ALA A 218 2.67 -25.25 23.07
N GLU A 219 3.76 -24.56 22.78
CA GLU A 219 4.18 -23.32 23.46
C GLU A 219 3.16 -22.16 23.35
N LEU A 220 2.18 -22.26 22.46
CA LEU A 220 1.13 -21.24 22.29
C LEU A 220 0.00 -21.37 23.32
N ASP A 221 -0.12 -22.51 24.00
CA ASP A 221 -1.20 -22.79 24.96
C ASP A 221 -0.68 -23.57 26.16
N ASP A 222 -0.90 -23.02 27.38
CA ASP A 222 -0.39 -23.59 28.64
C ASP A 222 -0.85 -25.03 28.91
N LYS A 223 -1.99 -25.44 28.38
CA LYS A 223 -2.48 -26.81 28.50
C LYS A 223 -1.77 -27.77 27.56
N LEU A 224 -1.46 -27.30 26.37
CA LEU A 224 -0.77 -28.13 25.37
C LEU A 224 0.70 -28.31 25.70
N ILE A 225 1.36 -27.29 26.24
CA ILE A 225 2.76 -27.44 26.67
C ILE A 225 2.86 -28.43 27.86
N ALA A 226 1.89 -28.42 28.79
CA ALA A 226 1.86 -29.40 29.85
C ALA A 226 1.70 -30.84 29.31
N LYS A 227 0.74 -31.05 28.40
CA LYS A 227 0.56 -32.36 27.72
C LYS A 227 1.81 -32.82 26.99
N PHE A 228 2.48 -31.89 26.27
CA PHE A 228 3.71 -32.19 25.53
C PHE A 228 4.84 -32.66 26.47
N LEU A 229 5.03 -31.95 27.59
CA LEU A 229 6.07 -32.27 28.58
C LEU A 229 5.77 -33.59 29.32
N ASP A 230 4.49 -33.91 29.53
CA ASP A 230 4.06 -35.16 30.17
C ASP A 230 4.03 -36.36 29.19
N GLY A 231 4.34 -36.12 27.90
CA GLY A 231 4.31 -37.14 26.87
C GLY A 231 2.91 -37.62 26.49
N GLU A 232 1.89 -36.83 26.78
CA GLU A 232 0.51 -37.13 26.40
C GLU A 232 0.27 -36.85 24.92
N THR A 233 -0.64 -37.61 24.32
CA THR A 233 -1.02 -37.40 22.93
C THR A 233 -1.82 -36.12 22.77
N ILE A 234 -1.32 -35.19 21.92
CA ILE A 234 -2.06 -33.99 21.50
C ILE A 234 -2.76 -34.31 20.18
N THR A 235 -4.04 -34.09 20.12
CA THR A 235 -4.85 -34.33 18.90
C THR A 235 -4.62 -33.28 17.83
N ILE A 236 -4.81 -33.65 16.55
CA ILE A 236 -4.71 -32.71 15.41
C ILE A 236 -5.67 -31.52 15.60
N ALA A 237 -6.85 -31.76 16.14
CA ALA A 237 -7.83 -30.68 16.39
C ALA A 237 -7.33 -29.67 17.43
N GLU A 238 -6.67 -30.13 18.51
CA GLU A 238 -6.04 -29.27 19.51
C GLU A 238 -4.90 -28.46 18.92
N LEU A 239 -4.03 -29.10 18.11
CA LEU A 239 -2.95 -28.42 17.42
C LEU A 239 -3.45 -27.35 16.44
N LYS A 240 -4.45 -27.67 15.62
CA LYS A 240 -5.07 -26.71 14.70
C LYS A 240 -5.68 -25.50 15.44
N ALA A 241 -6.36 -25.75 16.57
CA ALA A 241 -6.97 -24.69 17.36
C ALA A 241 -5.91 -23.76 17.99
N ALA A 242 -4.86 -24.31 18.56
CA ALA A 242 -3.76 -23.54 19.14
C ALA A 242 -2.98 -22.76 18.08
N LEU A 243 -2.65 -23.39 16.96
CA LEU A 243 -1.98 -22.73 15.83
C LEU A 243 -2.83 -21.56 15.30
N ARG A 244 -4.14 -21.78 15.07
CA ARG A 244 -5.04 -20.70 14.66
C ARG A 244 -5.00 -19.53 15.66
N LYS A 245 -5.09 -19.79 16.95
CA LYS A 245 -5.02 -18.76 17.99
C LYS A 245 -3.69 -17.99 17.94
N GLY A 246 -2.58 -18.70 17.73
CA GLY A 246 -1.26 -18.10 17.56
C GLY A 246 -1.15 -17.22 16.33
N VAL A 247 -1.71 -17.66 15.17
CA VAL A 247 -1.77 -16.89 13.92
C VAL A 247 -2.62 -15.63 14.09
N LEU A 248 -3.82 -15.75 14.65
CA LEU A 248 -4.71 -14.61 14.90
C LEU A 248 -4.07 -13.55 15.82
N ALA A 249 -3.26 -13.99 16.77
CA ALA A 249 -2.48 -13.11 17.65
C ALA A 249 -1.16 -12.62 17.01
N SER A 250 -0.88 -12.98 15.75
CA SER A 250 0.37 -12.69 15.04
C SER A 250 1.65 -13.12 15.79
N ARG A 251 1.57 -14.18 16.61
CA ARG A 251 2.70 -14.74 17.36
C ARG A 251 3.54 -15.70 16.52
N VAL A 252 2.91 -16.41 15.62
CA VAL A 252 3.50 -17.41 14.74
C VAL A 252 3.00 -17.29 13.32
N THR A 253 3.76 -17.79 12.37
CA THR A 253 3.43 -17.75 10.94
C THR A 253 3.64 -19.14 10.33
N PRO A 254 2.57 -19.88 10.02
CA PRO A 254 2.66 -21.18 9.34
C PRO A 254 3.27 -21.02 7.93
N VAL A 255 4.19 -21.91 7.57
CA VAL A 255 4.86 -21.90 6.26
C VAL A 255 4.52 -23.18 5.50
N PHE A 256 3.97 -22.99 4.31
CA PHE A 256 3.61 -24.04 3.34
C PHE A 256 4.56 -23.98 2.16
N CYS A 257 4.62 -25.05 1.37
CA CYS A 257 5.54 -25.14 0.26
C CYS A 257 4.88 -25.66 -1.02
N GLY A 258 5.44 -25.29 -2.19
CA GLY A 258 4.91 -25.74 -3.46
C GLY A 258 5.49 -25.04 -4.69
N SER A 259 4.79 -25.24 -5.82
CA SER A 259 5.04 -24.54 -7.08
C SER A 259 3.72 -24.22 -7.76
N SER A 260 3.33 -22.94 -7.74
CA SER A 260 2.10 -22.50 -8.42
C SER A 260 2.17 -22.72 -9.93
N LEU A 261 3.35 -22.52 -10.55
CA LEU A 261 3.52 -22.72 -11.99
C LEU A 261 3.32 -24.20 -12.37
N LYS A 262 3.79 -25.12 -11.54
CA LYS A 262 3.65 -26.58 -11.74
C LYS A 262 2.38 -27.15 -11.13
N ASN A 263 1.47 -26.30 -10.64
CA ASN A 263 0.17 -26.70 -10.10
C ASN A 263 0.29 -27.60 -8.85
N LYS A 264 1.30 -27.39 -7.99
CA LYS A 264 1.60 -28.23 -6.83
C LYS A 264 1.48 -27.42 -5.53
N GLY A 265 0.70 -27.90 -4.56
CA GLY A 265 0.59 -27.38 -3.21
C GLY A 265 -0.45 -26.29 -2.97
N VAL A 266 -1.03 -25.65 -3.99
CA VAL A 266 -1.93 -24.49 -3.81
C VAL A 266 -3.25 -24.86 -3.13
N GLN A 267 -3.80 -26.06 -3.33
CA GLN A 267 -5.00 -26.51 -2.63
C GLN A 267 -4.79 -26.60 -1.12
N LEU A 268 -3.62 -27.04 -0.69
CA LEU A 268 -3.27 -27.12 0.73
C LEU A 268 -3.12 -25.73 1.35
N VAL A 269 -2.67 -24.72 0.57
CA VAL A 269 -2.71 -23.32 1.00
C VAL A 269 -4.15 -22.83 1.14
N LEU A 270 -5.07 -23.21 0.25
CA LEU A 270 -6.50 -22.88 0.40
C LEU A 270 -7.10 -23.50 1.66
N ASP A 271 -6.73 -24.74 1.98
CA ASP A 271 -7.13 -25.40 3.24
C ASP A 271 -6.57 -24.63 4.45
N ALA A 272 -5.31 -24.21 4.39
CA ALA A 272 -4.70 -23.40 5.43
C ALA A 272 -5.38 -22.03 5.61
N VAL A 273 -5.84 -21.40 4.53
CA VAL A 273 -6.61 -20.15 4.58
C VAL A 273 -7.88 -20.32 5.41
N ILE A 274 -8.64 -21.39 5.18
CA ILE A 274 -9.87 -21.62 5.94
C ILE A 274 -9.59 -22.06 7.38
N ASP A 275 -8.52 -22.80 7.63
CA ASP A 275 -8.18 -23.33 8.96
C ASP A 275 -7.55 -22.26 9.86
N TYR A 276 -6.65 -21.41 9.35
CA TYR A 276 -5.80 -20.56 10.19
C TYR A 276 -6.05 -19.05 10.06
N LEU A 277 -6.55 -18.55 8.91
CA LEU A 277 -6.82 -17.13 8.76
C LEU A 277 -8.16 -16.72 9.36
N PRO A 278 -8.28 -15.45 9.81
CA PRO A 278 -9.48 -14.97 10.48
C PRO A 278 -10.71 -14.89 9.58
N SER A 279 -11.86 -15.05 10.21
CA SER A 279 -13.14 -14.54 9.72
C SER A 279 -13.34 -13.09 10.18
N PRO A 280 -14.29 -12.34 9.62
CA PRO A 280 -14.62 -11.01 10.11
C PRO A 280 -15.02 -10.97 11.62
N LEU A 281 -15.47 -12.09 12.18
CA LEU A 281 -15.82 -12.21 13.59
C LEU A 281 -14.61 -12.37 14.51
N ASP A 282 -13.49 -12.84 14.00
CA ASP A 282 -12.24 -12.98 14.75
C ASP A 282 -11.47 -11.66 14.88
N ILE A 283 -11.83 -10.66 14.07
CA ILE A 283 -11.19 -9.35 14.07
C ILE A 283 -11.78 -8.49 15.18
N ALA A 284 -10.91 -7.77 15.88
CA ALA A 284 -11.36 -6.81 16.91
C ALA A 284 -12.33 -5.78 16.31
N ALA A 285 -13.27 -5.32 17.15
CA ALA A 285 -14.22 -4.29 16.75
C ALA A 285 -13.52 -3.08 16.11
N THR A 286 -14.07 -2.61 15.00
CA THR A 286 -13.50 -1.50 14.27
C THR A 286 -13.76 -0.19 14.99
N LYS A 287 -12.71 0.54 15.32
CA LYS A 287 -12.84 1.87 15.91
C LYS A 287 -13.35 2.88 14.89
N ALA A 288 -14.30 3.68 15.31
CA ALA A 288 -14.86 4.77 14.53
C ALA A 288 -15.05 6.00 15.41
N THR A 289 -15.09 7.17 14.82
CA THR A 289 -15.34 8.44 15.53
C THR A 289 -16.73 8.93 15.21
N LEU A 290 -17.56 9.21 16.23
CA LEU A 290 -18.88 9.81 16.05
C LEU A 290 -18.74 11.26 15.54
N LEU A 291 -19.45 11.60 14.47
CA LEU A 291 -19.42 12.97 13.92
C LEU A 291 -20.05 14.00 14.88
N LYS A 292 -20.93 13.56 15.75
CA LYS A 292 -21.69 14.47 16.64
C LYS A 292 -20.82 15.15 17.71
N ASP A 293 -19.88 14.43 18.29
CA ASP A 293 -19.12 14.87 19.47
C ASP A 293 -17.64 14.47 19.45
N GLY A 294 -17.19 13.77 18.40
CA GLY A 294 -15.80 13.32 18.26
C GLY A 294 -15.42 12.13 19.17
N SER A 295 -16.39 11.52 19.88
CA SER A 295 -16.11 10.36 20.72
C SER A 295 -15.83 9.09 19.92
N GLU A 296 -14.96 8.22 20.45
CA GLU A 296 -14.72 6.90 19.86
C GLU A 296 -15.88 5.96 20.11
N VAL A 297 -16.25 5.16 19.14
CA VAL A 297 -17.22 4.09 19.19
C VAL A 297 -16.68 2.85 18.49
N GLU A 298 -17.03 1.69 18.97
CA GLU A 298 -16.70 0.42 18.35
C GLU A 298 -17.83 -0.05 17.42
N ARG A 299 -17.46 -0.63 16.28
CA ARG A 299 -18.36 -1.26 15.31
C ARG A 299 -17.98 -2.72 15.15
N HIS A 300 -18.96 -3.58 15.36
CA HIS A 300 -18.80 -5.02 15.24
C HIS A 300 -19.33 -5.51 13.88
N ALA A 301 -18.81 -6.62 13.41
CA ALA A 301 -19.25 -7.23 12.16
C ALA A 301 -20.64 -7.89 12.34
N VAL A 302 -21.66 -7.07 12.57
CA VAL A 302 -23.05 -7.49 12.83
C VAL A 302 -24.01 -6.68 11.95
N ASP A 303 -24.88 -7.38 11.25
CA ASP A 303 -25.87 -6.80 10.32
C ASP A 303 -26.89 -5.88 10.98
N SER A 304 -27.19 -6.07 12.27
CA SER A 304 -28.16 -5.26 13.02
C SER A 304 -27.60 -3.95 13.55
N GLU A 305 -26.27 -3.74 13.51
CA GLU A 305 -25.67 -2.47 13.87
C GLU A 305 -25.90 -1.41 12.77
N PRO A 306 -25.76 -0.10 13.09
CA PRO A 306 -25.77 0.95 12.09
C PRO A 306 -24.67 0.74 11.04
N LEU A 307 -24.96 1.05 9.80
CA LEU A 307 -24.00 0.91 8.71
C LEU A 307 -22.70 1.69 8.98
N SER A 308 -21.59 1.02 8.81
CA SER A 308 -20.27 1.63 8.60
C SER A 308 -19.50 0.86 7.54
N ALA A 309 -19.07 1.54 6.48
CA ALA A 309 -18.32 0.96 5.38
C ALA A 309 -17.23 1.92 4.89
N LEU A 310 -16.14 1.38 4.41
CA LEU A 310 -15.02 2.13 3.86
C LEU A 310 -14.96 1.96 2.34
N VAL A 311 -14.91 3.07 1.62
CA VAL A 311 -14.57 3.07 0.20
C VAL A 311 -13.06 2.92 0.09
N PHE A 312 -12.58 1.76 -0.34
CA PHE A 312 -11.14 1.53 -0.40
C PHE A 312 -10.56 1.65 -1.81
N LYS A 313 -11.42 1.65 -2.84
CA LYS A 313 -10.98 1.75 -4.22
C LYS A 313 -12.06 2.32 -5.12
N ILE A 314 -11.66 3.20 -6.04
CA ILE A 314 -12.49 3.67 -7.15
C ILE A 314 -11.90 3.13 -8.45
N VAL A 315 -12.76 2.68 -9.35
CA VAL A 315 -12.40 2.27 -10.71
C VAL A 315 -13.37 2.90 -11.69
N THR A 316 -12.87 3.50 -12.74
CA THR A 316 -13.68 4.04 -13.83
C THR A 316 -13.77 3.00 -14.96
N ASP A 317 -14.91 2.35 -15.06
CA ASP A 317 -15.19 1.39 -16.13
C ASP A 317 -15.73 2.15 -17.35
N PRO A 318 -15.18 1.91 -18.57
CA PRO A 318 -15.61 2.61 -19.78
C PRO A 318 -17.08 2.44 -20.14
N TYR A 319 -17.70 1.32 -19.73
CA TYR A 319 -19.08 0.95 -20.08
C TYR A 319 -20.07 1.21 -18.96
N MET A 320 -19.66 0.97 -17.72
CA MET A 320 -20.54 1.05 -16.54
C MET A 320 -20.38 2.38 -15.77
N GLY A 321 -19.30 3.08 -16.01
CA GLY A 321 -18.97 4.29 -15.28
C GLY A 321 -18.22 4.01 -13.98
N ARG A 322 -18.46 4.80 -12.95
CA ARG A 322 -17.69 4.80 -11.71
C ARG A 322 -18.14 3.72 -10.75
N LEU A 323 -17.22 2.82 -10.41
CA LEU A 323 -17.38 1.74 -9.42
C LEU A 323 -16.64 2.10 -8.14
N ALA A 324 -17.34 2.11 -7.01
CA ALA A 324 -16.77 2.28 -5.69
C ALA A 324 -16.72 0.94 -4.96
N TYR A 325 -15.53 0.40 -4.76
CA TYR A 325 -15.34 -0.82 -3.96
C TYR A 325 -15.39 -0.47 -2.48
N ILE A 326 -16.19 -1.23 -1.75
CA ILE A 326 -16.42 -1.01 -0.33
C ILE A 326 -16.16 -2.27 0.49
N ARG A 327 -15.69 -2.06 1.72
CA ARG A 327 -15.70 -3.03 2.80
C ARG A 327 -16.75 -2.60 3.81
N VAL A 328 -17.72 -3.46 4.11
CA VAL A 328 -18.71 -3.23 5.15
C VAL A 328 -18.16 -3.74 6.48
N TYR A 329 -18.07 -2.88 7.49
CA TYR A 329 -17.61 -3.26 8.83
C TYR A 329 -18.77 -3.53 9.77
N SER A 330 -19.88 -2.83 9.66
CA SER A 330 -21.12 -3.07 10.41
C SER A 330 -22.35 -2.72 9.57
N GLY A 331 -23.48 -3.29 9.92
CA GLY A 331 -24.75 -3.02 9.24
C GLY A 331 -24.81 -3.59 7.81
N LYS A 332 -25.72 -3.06 7.01
CA LYS A 332 -25.97 -3.48 5.63
C LYS A 332 -26.09 -2.32 4.68
N VAL A 333 -25.55 -2.49 3.48
CA VAL A 333 -25.83 -1.63 2.33
C VAL A 333 -26.89 -2.31 1.48
N LYS A 334 -27.97 -1.57 1.14
CA LYS A 334 -29.06 -2.08 0.29
C LYS A 334 -29.09 -1.34 -1.04
N GLN A 335 -29.37 -2.06 -2.11
CA GLN A 335 -29.60 -1.49 -3.42
C GLN A 335 -30.75 -0.46 -3.36
N SER A 336 -30.60 0.65 -4.06
CA SER A 336 -31.53 1.78 -4.08
C SER A 336 -31.74 2.49 -2.74
N GLY A 337 -31.03 2.09 -1.67
CA GLY A 337 -31.03 2.74 -0.37
C GLY A 337 -30.31 4.10 -0.39
N MET A 338 -30.51 4.87 0.68
CA MET A 338 -29.78 6.13 0.92
C MET A 338 -28.67 5.86 1.95
N ILE A 339 -27.49 6.37 1.67
CA ILE A 339 -26.33 6.32 2.56
C ILE A 339 -25.75 7.72 2.75
N LEU A 340 -25.08 7.94 3.86
CA LEU A 340 -24.33 9.15 4.14
C LEU A 340 -22.84 8.91 3.87
N ASN A 341 -22.23 9.70 3.01
CA ASN A 341 -20.79 9.87 2.98
C ASN A 341 -20.40 10.78 4.14
N SER A 342 -19.97 10.19 5.24
CA SER A 342 -19.61 10.90 6.47
C SER A 342 -18.37 11.77 6.33
N SER A 343 -17.45 11.42 5.43
CA SER A 343 -16.24 12.21 5.20
C SER A 343 -16.51 13.56 4.54
N LYS A 344 -17.64 13.68 3.83
CA LYS A 344 -18.00 14.88 3.06
C LYS A 344 -19.36 15.47 3.42
N ASP A 345 -20.06 14.87 4.37
CA ASP A 345 -21.43 15.21 4.74
C ASP A 345 -22.38 15.29 3.53
N LYS A 346 -22.33 14.24 2.68
CA LYS A 346 -23.16 14.14 1.47
C LYS A 346 -23.98 12.86 1.49
N ARG A 347 -25.31 13.01 1.28
CA ARG A 347 -26.20 11.85 1.09
C ARG A 347 -26.15 11.41 -0.36
N GLU A 348 -25.99 10.12 -0.56
CA GLU A 348 -25.94 9.49 -1.89
C GLU A 348 -26.93 8.32 -1.95
N ARG A 349 -27.47 8.11 -3.13
CA ARG A 349 -28.29 6.93 -3.38
C ARG A 349 -27.42 5.80 -3.90
N VAL A 350 -27.54 4.63 -3.28
CA VAL A 350 -26.93 3.40 -3.76
C VAL A 350 -27.56 3.01 -5.10
N GLY A 351 -26.79 2.98 -6.15
CA GLY A 351 -27.24 2.50 -7.44
C GLY A 351 -27.33 0.97 -7.45
N ARG A 352 -26.57 0.33 -8.34
CA ARG A 352 -26.44 -1.14 -8.36
C ARG A 352 -25.36 -1.58 -7.35
N LEU A 353 -25.66 -2.65 -6.64
CA LEU A 353 -24.68 -3.36 -5.81
C LEU A 353 -24.15 -4.55 -6.58
N LEU A 354 -22.85 -4.73 -6.59
CA LEU A 354 -22.18 -5.75 -7.37
C LEU A 354 -21.28 -6.60 -6.48
N ARG A 355 -21.32 -7.91 -6.67
CA ARG A 355 -20.29 -8.84 -6.23
C ARG A 355 -19.36 -9.13 -7.40
N MET A 356 -18.07 -9.09 -7.13
CA MET A 356 -17.05 -9.24 -8.15
C MET A 356 -16.59 -10.69 -8.19
N TYR A 357 -16.65 -11.29 -9.36
CA TYR A 357 -16.04 -12.58 -9.67
C TYR A 357 -14.95 -12.37 -10.73
N ALA A 358 -14.11 -13.34 -10.92
CA ALA A 358 -12.96 -13.22 -11.82
C ALA A 358 -13.34 -12.76 -13.24
N ASP A 359 -14.36 -13.36 -13.83
CA ASP A 359 -14.80 -13.16 -15.22
C ASP A 359 -16.15 -12.44 -15.35
N ARG A 360 -16.84 -12.19 -14.22
CA ARG A 360 -18.20 -11.64 -14.22
C ARG A 360 -18.50 -10.83 -12.99
N ARG A 361 -19.53 -10.02 -13.11
CA ARG A 361 -20.12 -9.20 -12.05
C ARG A 361 -21.54 -9.69 -11.81
N GLU A 362 -21.92 -9.81 -10.58
CA GLU A 362 -23.25 -10.25 -10.18
C GLU A 362 -23.95 -9.13 -9.43
N ASP A 363 -25.17 -8.79 -9.85
CA ASP A 363 -26.03 -7.87 -9.12
C ASP A 363 -26.53 -8.54 -7.84
N ILE A 364 -26.42 -7.83 -6.73
CA ILE A 364 -26.90 -8.27 -5.42
C ILE A 364 -27.83 -7.22 -4.82
N GLU A 365 -28.79 -7.64 -4.01
CA GLU A 365 -29.77 -6.75 -3.39
C GLU A 365 -29.20 -6.07 -2.13
N GLU A 366 -28.35 -6.78 -1.37
CA GLU A 366 -27.73 -6.26 -0.16
C GLU A 366 -26.30 -6.79 0.02
N LEU A 367 -25.50 -6.03 0.76
CA LEU A 367 -24.15 -6.36 1.19
C LEU A 367 -24.08 -6.19 2.70
N GLY A 368 -23.83 -7.28 3.43
CA GLY A 368 -23.82 -7.33 4.89
C GLY A 368 -22.48 -7.02 5.52
N ALA A 369 -22.48 -6.96 6.85
CA ALA A 369 -21.26 -6.77 7.65
C ALA A 369 -20.21 -7.84 7.32
N GLY A 370 -18.94 -7.44 7.26
CA GLY A 370 -17.83 -8.34 6.95
C GLY A 370 -17.63 -8.64 5.48
N ASP A 371 -18.49 -8.22 4.56
CA ASP A 371 -18.37 -8.53 3.12
C ASP A 371 -17.69 -7.38 2.32
N ILE A 372 -17.22 -7.72 1.14
CA ILE A 372 -16.60 -6.81 0.18
C ILE A 372 -17.42 -6.84 -1.11
N GLY A 373 -17.72 -5.65 -1.65
CA GLY A 373 -18.44 -5.52 -2.91
C GLY A 373 -18.19 -4.18 -3.57
N ALA A 374 -18.94 -3.88 -4.63
CA ALA A 374 -18.83 -2.61 -5.33
C ALA A 374 -20.20 -1.93 -5.48
N ILE A 375 -20.20 -0.62 -5.41
CA ILE A 375 -21.38 0.23 -5.65
C ILE A 375 -21.17 0.97 -6.95
N LEU A 376 -22.16 0.89 -7.85
CA LEU A 376 -22.22 1.69 -9.06
C LEU A 376 -23.06 2.95 -8.80
N GLY A 377 -22.56 4.11 -9.24
CA GLY A 377 -23.34 5.34 -9.30
C GLY A 377 -23.12 6.32 -8.15
N LEU A 378 -22.21 6.06 -7.22
CA LEU A 378 -21.78 7.06 -6.23
C LEU A 378 -20.99 8.18 -6.92
N LYS A 379 -21.40 9.44 -6.68
CA LYS A 379 -20.83 10.62 -7.35
C LYS A 379 -19.79 11.35 -6.51
N PHE A 380 -20.00 11.38 -5.18
CA PHE A 380 -19.20 12.19 -4.26
C PHE A 380 -18.27 11.37 -3.38
N SER A 381 -18.36 10.06 -3.46
CA SER A 381 -17.53 9.14 -2.64
C SER A 381 -16.22 8.83 -3.33
N PHE A 382 -15.09 8.92 -2.62
CA PHE A 382 -13.73 8.68 -3.10
C PHE A 382 -13.02 7.65 -2.23
N THR A 383 -11.86 7.21 -2.69
CA THR A 383 -11.00 6.30 -1.92
C THR A 383 -10.65 6.90 -0.56
N GLY A 384 -10.91 6.16 0.52
CA GLY A 384 -10.73 6.58 1.91
C GLY A 384 -11.99 7.16 2.57
N ASP A 385 -13.06 7.42 1.82
CA ASP A 385 -14.30 7.95 2.40
C ASP A 385 -15.06 6.89 3.19
N THR A 386 -15.68 7.33 4.28
CA THR A 386 -16.57 6.51 5.11
C THR A 386 -18.01 6.68 4.67
N LEU A 387 -18.68 5.56 4.46
CA LEU A 387 -20.12 5.48 4.23
C LEU A 387 -20.81 4.99 5.50
N SER A 388 -21.83 5.69 5.96
CA SER A 388 -22.52 5.35 7.20
C SER A 388 -24.03 5.52 7.10
N ASP A 389 -24.72 5.07 8.15
CA ASP A 389 -26.11 5.41 8.38
C ASP A 389 -26.23 6.87 8.81
N ALA A 390 -27.15 7.60 8.17
CA ALA A 390 -27.40 9.00 8.51
C ALA A 390 -27.95 9.21 9.94
N SER A 391 -28.51 8.18 10.56
CA SER A 391 -29.00 8.24 11.94
C SER A 391 -27.89 8.08 13.00
N ALA A 392 -26.76 7.47 12.60
CA ALA A 392 -25.61 7.22 13.47
C ALA A 392 -24.28 7.46 12.71
N PRO A 393 -24.02 8.71 12.28
CA PRO A 393 -22.90 9.02 11.41
C PRO A 393 -21.56 8.84 12.13
N VAL A 394 -20.65 8.11 11.50
CA VAL A 394 -19.30 7.82 12.00
C VAL A 394 -18.25 8.05 10.95
N LEU A 395 -17.02 8.29 11.37
CA LEU A 395 -15.81 8.25 10.55
C LEU A 395 -14.96 7.05 10.95
N LEU A 396 -14.64 6.21 9.99
CA LEU A 396 -13.62 5.18 10.13
C LEU A 396 -12.23 5.80 10.00
N GLU A 397 -11.22 5.13 10.53
CA GLU A 397 -9.83 5.56 10.38
C GLU A 397 -9.47 5.72 8.89
N ALA A 398 -9.00 6.90 8.53
CA ALA A 398 -8.64 7.22 7.15
C ALA A 398 -7.40 6.47 6.68
N ILE A 399 -7.37 6.13 5.40
CA ILE A 399 -6.16 5.59 4.77
C ILE A 399 -5.18 6.75 4.55
N THR A 400 -3.98 6.65 5.13
CA THR A 400 -2.92 7.63 4.90
C THR A 400 -2.09 7.21 3.70
N PHE A 401 -2.07 8.04 2.65
CA PHE A 401 -1.29 7.78 1.46
C PHE A 401 0.04 8.54 1.49
N PRO A 402 1.12 7.93 0.95
CA PRO A 402 2.39 8.63 0.81
C PRO A 402 2.29 9.78 -0.21
N ASN A 403 3.13 10.79 -0.04
CA ASN A 403 3.23 11.86 -1.02
C ASN A 403 3.98 11.38 -2.27
N PRO A 404 3.62 11.88 -3.47
CA PRO A 404 4.34 11.59 -4.69
C PRO A 404 5.79 12.11 -4.63
N VAL A 405 6.71 11.40 -5.27
CA VAL A 405 8.16 11.69 -5.22
C VAL A 405 8.74 12.15 -6.54
N ILE A 406 8.11 11.84 -7.67
CA ILE A 406 8.54 12.32 -8.99
C ILE A 406 7.43 13.08 -9.70
N SER A 407 7.82 13.96 -10.60
CA SER A 407 6.88 14.74 -11.41
C SER A 407 7.36 14.83 -12.87
N ILE A 408 6.39 14.82 -13.79
CA ILE A 408 6.63 15.07 -15.22
C ILE A 408 5.68 16.16 -15.70
N ALA A 409 6.10 16.92 -16.70
CA ALA A 409 5.23 17.86 -17.40
C ALA A 409 4.52 17.13 -18.56
N ILE A 410 3.24 17.40 -18.71
CA ILE A 410 2.44 16.87 -19.81
C ILE A 410 1.75 18.01 -20.55
N GLU A 411 1.86 18.01 -21.88
CA GLU A 411 1.31 19.07 -22.73
C GLU A 411 0.41 18.46 -23.82
N PRO A 412 -0.84 18.92 -23.94
CA PRO A 412 -1.72 18.46 -25.00
C PRO A 412 -1.21 18.91 -26.36
N LYS A 413 -1.35 18.07 -27.40
CA LYS A 413 -0.93 18.44 -28.76
C LYS A 413 -1.88 19.41 -29.44
N THR A 414 -3.16 19.36 -29.09
CA THR A 414 -4.19 20.20 -29.68
C THR A 414 -5.12 20.80 -28.61
N LYS A 415 -5.87 21.83 -28.95
CA LYS A 415 -6.85 22.44 -28.06
C LYS A 415 -7.98 21.49 -27.66
N VAL A 416 -8.37 20.56 -28.54
CA VAL A 416 -9.35 19.52 -28.26
C VAL A 416 -8.79 18.50 -27.26
N ASP A 417 -7.48 18.20 -27.33
CA ASP A 417 -6.82 17.30 -26.37
C ASP A 417 -6.71 17.94 -25.00
N GLN A 418 -6.69 19.28 -24.87
CA GLN A 418 -6.59 19.98 -23.59
C GLN A 418 -7.80 19.68 -22.69
N ASP A 419 -9.03 19.83 -23.24
CA ASP A 419 -10.25 19.56 -22.46
C ASP A 419 -10.36 18.08 -22.10
N LYS A 420 -10.07 17.18 -23.04
CA LYS A 420 -10.04 15.75 -22.79
C LYS A 420 -8.96 15.36 -21.76
N MET A 421 -7.80 15.99 -21.80
CA MET A 421 -6.71 15.74 -20.89
C MET A 421 -7.12 16.12 -19.45
N ALA A 422 -7.72 17.28 -19.25
CA ALA A 422 -8.18 17.72 -17.95
C ALA A 422 -9.19 16.74 -17.33
N ASP A 423 -10.23 16.33 -18.07
CA ASP A 423 -11.22 15.35 -17.63
C ASP A 423 -10.62 13.98 -17.34
N SER A 424 -9.68 13.54 -18.19
CA SER A 424 -9.05 12.23 -18.04
C SER A 424 -8.09 12.18 -16.86
N LEU A 425 -7.28 13.21 -16.68
CA LEU A 425 -6.39 13.34 -15.54
C LEU A 425 -7.19 13.40 -14.22
N GLN A 426 -8.32 14.13 -14.21
CA GLN A 426 -9.21 14.18 -13.05
C GLN A 426 -9.73 12.78 -12.68
N LYS A 427 -10.18 11.98 -13.66
CA LYS A 427 -10.62 10.60 -13.43
C LYS A 427 -9.50 9.72 -12.88
N LEU A 428 -8.29 9.82 -13.43
CA LEU A 428 -7.12 9.10 -12.94
C LEU A 428 -6.77 9.49 -11.48
N SER A 429 -6.87 10.79 -11.15
CA SER A 429 -6.65 11.27 -9.78
C SER A 429 -7.73 10.81 -8.79
N GLU A 430 -8.95 10.56 -9.26
CA GLU A 430 -10.02 9.96 -8.43
C GLU A 430 -9.77 8.48 -8.13
N GLU A 431 -9.13 7.76 -9.06
CA GLU A 431 -8.76 6.37 -8.89
C GLU A 431 -7.55 6.19 -7.96
N ASP A 432 -6.56 7.07 -8.09
CA ASP A 432 -5.29 6.99 -7.36
C ASP A 432 -5.02 8.25 -6.54
N PRO A 433 -5.17 8.20 -5.20
CA PRO A 433 -4.91 9.33 -4.31
C PRO A 433 -3.44 9.81 -4.29
N THR A 434 -2.48 8.98 -4.74
CA THR A 434 -1.06 9.37 -4.84
C THR A 434 -0.72 10.06 -6.17
N PHE A 435 -1.63 10.02 -7.13
CA PHE A 435 -1.52 10.80 -8.35
C PHE A 435 -2.02 12.22 -8.12
N LYS A 436 -1.14 13.20 -8.29
CA LYS A 436 -1.45 14.61 -8.12
C LYS A 436 -1.29 15.37 -9.43
N ILE A 437 -2.18 16.32 -9.64
CA ILE A 437 -2.19 17.20 -10.81
C ILE A 437 -2.02 18.61 -10.30
N ARG A 438 -1.12 19.35 -10.90
CA ARG A 438 -0.89 20.78 -10.61
C ARG A 438 -0.66 21.51 -11.93
N GLU A 439 -1.26 22.66 -12.06
CA GLU A 439 -0.91 23.61 -13.10
C GLU A 439 0.22 24.51 -12.58
N ASP A 440 1.30 24.61 -13.31
CA ASP A 440 2.41 25.48 -12.97
C ASP A 440 2.05 26.90 -13.40
N GLU A 441 1.83 27.80 -12.45
CA GLU A 441 1.37 29.16 -12.68
C GLU A 441 2.38 29.98 -13.51
N THR A 442 3.66 29.64 -13.45
CA THR A 442 4.73 30.36 -14.15
C THR A 442 4.84 29.93 -15.61
N THR A 443 4.74 28.64 -15.86
CA THR A 443 4.92 28.05 -17.20
C THR A 443 3.62 27.69 -17.90
N GLY A 444 2.49 27.70 -17.19
CA GLY A 444 1.20 27.21 -17.69
C GLY A 444 1.20 25.71 -18.02
N GLN A 445 2.23 24.97 -17.60
CA GLN A 445 2.33 23.53 -17.84
C GLN A 445 1.49 22.73 -16.84
N THR A 446 0.84 21.70 -17.32
CA THR A 446 0.24 20.70 -16.44
C THR A 446 1.33 19.76 -15.96
N VAL A 447 1.58 19.73 -14.66
CA VAL A 447 2.53 18.85 -13.99
C VAL A 447 1.76 17.74 -13.29
N ILE A 448 2.13 16.49 -13.62
CA ILE A 448 1.60 15.30 -12.95
C ILE A 448 2.68 14.68 -12.07
N SER A 449 2.30 14.25 -10.88
CA SER A 449 3.23 13.71 -9.88
C SER A 449 2.75 12.33 -9.44
N GLY A 450 3.70 11.41 -9.23
CA GLY A 450 3.44 10.02 -8.85
C GLY A 450 4.54 9.42 -7.99
N MET A 451 4.37 8.15 -7.65
CA MET A 451 5.25 7.43 -6.72
C MET A 451 6.58 6.97 -7.34
N GLY A 452 6.64 6.83 -8.66
CA GLY A 452 7.83 6.40 -9.37
C GLY A 452 7.67 6.50 -10.89
N GLU A 453 8.75 6.20 -11.62
CA GLU A 453 8.76 6.26 -13.10
C GLU A 453 7.71 5.33 -13.69
N LEU A 454 7.67 4.08 -13.24
CA LEU A 454 6.70 3.09 -13.73
C LEU A 454 5.26 3.52 -13.47
N HIS A 455 4.99 4.10 -12.29
CA HIS A 455 3.67 4.63 -11.98
C HIS A 455 3.23 5.72 -12.97
N LEU A 456 4.07 6.71 -13.21
CA LEU A 456 3.76 7.78 -14.17
C LEU A 456 3.69 7.27 -15.62
N ASP A 457 4.54 6.32 -15.99
CA ASP A 457 4.50 5.70 -17.33
C ASP A 457 3.16 4.99 -17.57
N VAL A 458 2.66 4.25 -16.58
CA VAL A 458 1.35 3.58 -16.67
C VAL A 458 0.23 4.58 -16.81
N LEU A 459 0.22 5.65 -16.00
CA LEU A 459 -0.82 6.68 -16.06
C LEU A 459 -0.82 7.44 -17.38
N VAL A 460 0.37 7.74 -17.92
CA VAL A 460 0.52 8.36 -19.24
C VAL A 460 0.05 7.41 -20.33
N ASP A 461 0.43 6.15 -20.27
CA ASP A 461 -0.01 5.16 -21.26
C ASP A 461 -1.54 4.99 -21.24
N ARG A 462 -2.16 4.96 -20.07
CA ARG A 462 -3.62 4.97 -19.91
C ARG A 462 -4.26 6.22 -20.53
N LEU A 463 -3.68 7.40 -20.28
CA LEU A 463 -4.14 8.65 -20.86
C LEU A 463 -4.13 8.61 -22.40
N LEU A 464 -3.06 8.07 -22.99
CA LEU A 464 -2.91 7.98 -24.44
C LEU A 464 -3.80 6.91 -25.06
N ARG A 465 -3.87 5.69 -24.48
CA ARG A 465 -4.56 4.53 -25.07
C ARG A 465 -6.02 4.43 -24.68
N GLU A 466 -6.36 4.56 -23.40
CA GLU A 466 -7.73 4.40 -22.90
C GLU A 466 -8.56 5.66 -23.15
N PHE A 467 -8.01 6.82 -22.79
CA PHE A 467 -8.71 8.10 -22.97
C PHE A 467 -8.47 8.76 -24.34
N LYS A 468 -7.56 8.21 -25.16
CA LYS A 468 -7.24 8.70 -26.52
C LYS A 468 -6.86 10.19 -26.55
N VAL A 469 -6.11 10.65 -25.56
CA VAL A 469 -5.57 12.00 -25.48
C VAL A 469 -4.21 12.01 -26.20
N GLN A 470 -3.98 12.97 -27.08
CA GLN A 470 -2.66 13.19 -27.69
C GLN A 470 -1.88 14.22 -26.87
N ALA A 471 -0.78 13.78 -26.23
CA ALA A 471 0.04 14.64 -25.39
C ALA A 471 1.53 14.41 -25.62
N ASN A 472 2.33 15.45 -25.38
CA ASN A 472 3.78 15.36 -25.24
C ASN A 472 4.11 15.23 -23.75
N VAL A 473 5.08 14.37 -23.45
CA VAL A 473 5.55 14.14 -22.08
C VAL A 473 6.93 14.72 -21.92
N GLY A 474 7.10 15.59 -20.93
CA GLY A 474 8.39 16.17 -20.58
C GLY A 474 9.26 15.19 -19.79
N LYS A 475 10.54 15.54 -19.56
CA LYS A 475 11.42 14.74 -18.70
C LYS A 475 10.85 14.69 -17.28
N PRO A 476 11.02 13.55 -16.58
CA PRO A 476 10.66 13.45 -15.18
C PRO A 476 11.33 14.55 -14.36
N ARG A 477 10.58 15.18 -13.45
CA ARG A 477 11.13 16.16 -12.51
C ARG A 477 11.07 15.60 -11.10
N VAL A 478 12.09 15.92 -10.32
CA VAL A 478 12.16 15.52 -8.91
C VAL A 478 11.25 16.44 -8.10
N ALA A 479 10.46 15.88 -7.21
CA ALA A 479 9.65 16.66 -6.28
C ALA A 479 10.52 17.20 -5.14
N TYR A 480 11.22 18.30 -5.41
CA TYR A 480 11.98 19.01 -4.39
C TYR A 480 11.04 19.61 -3.35
N ARG A 481 11.56 19.81 -2.15
CA ARG A 481 10.90 20.53 -1.06
C ARG A 481 11.80 21.63 -0.55
N GLU A 482 11.23 22.54 0.21
CA GLU A 482 11.97 23.51 0.98
C GLU A 482 11.80 23.23 2.47
N ALA A 483 12.83 23.52 3.25
CA ALA A 483 12.80 23.50 4.70
C ALA A 483 13.58 24.69 5.23
N ILE A 484 13.46 24.95 6.52
CA ILE A 484 14.23 26.00 7.21
C ILE A 484 15.38 25.41 7.97
N SER A 485 16.51 26.13 8.04
CA SER A 485 17.71 25.66 8.74
C SER A 485 17.96 26.33 10.09
N ARG A 486 17.24 27.41 10.42
CA ARG A 486 17.38 28.08 11.70
C ARG A 486 16.03 28.59 12.23
N PRO A 487 15.85 28.65 13.55
CA PRO A 487 14.67 29.23 14.15
C PRO A 487 14.65 30.75 13.97
N VAL A 488 13.45 31.30 13.83
CA VAL A 488 13.15 32.73 13.87
C VAL A 488 12.04 33.01 14.86
N LYS A 489 12.12 34.11 15.56
CA LYS A 489 11.16 34.48 16.61
C LYS A 489 10.62 35.89 16.40
N ASN A 490 9.45 36.16 16.98
CA ASN A 490 8.78 37.44 16.97
C ASN A 490 8.57 38.04 15.57
N ILE A 491 8.17 37.22 14.59
CA ILE A 491 7.75 37.71 13.29
C ILE A 491 6.37 38.35 13.48
N ASN A 492 6.38 39.68 13.38
CA ASN A 492 5.24 40.53 13.67
C ASN A 492 4.69 41.10 12.39
N TYR A 493 3.53 40.60 11.91
CA TYR A 493 2.92 41.02 10.66
C TYR A 493 1.52 41.58 10.87
N LYS A 494 1.30 42.80 10.36
CA LYS A 494 -0.02 43.46 10.30
C LYS A 494 -0.54 43.50 8.87
N TYR A 495 -1.60 42.82 8.63
CA TYR A 495 -2.36 42.93 7.38
C TYR A 495 -3.41 44.01 7.53
N THR A 496 -3.24 45.11 6.80
CA THR A 496 -4.21 46.23 6.76
C THR A 496 -4.52 46.54 5.30
N LYS A 497 -5.79 46.54 4.94
CA LYS A 497 -6.23 46.94 3.59
C LYS A 497 -7.51 47.77 3.72
N GLN A 498 -7.51 48.94 3.14
CA GLN A 498 -8.72 49.77 3.00
C GLN A 498 -9.25 49.68 1.58
N THR A 499 -10.45 49.13 1.42
CA THR A 499 -11.16 49.08 0.14
C THR A 499 -12.57 49.59 0.40
N GLY A 500 -12.75 50.90 0.27
CA GLY A 500 -14.06 51.58 0.19
C GLY A 500 -15.15 51.08 1.14
N GLY A 501 -15.15 51.54 2.41
CA GLY A 501 -16.23 51.36 3.38
C GLY A 501 -15.87 50.52 4.61
N HIS A 502 -15.44 49.28 4.50
CA HIS A 502 -14.93 48.49 5.60
C HIS A 502 -13.45 48.19 5.40
N GLY A 503 -12.63 48.43 6.43
CA GLY A 503 -11.23 48.05 6.47
C GLY A 503 -11.05 46.53 6.66
N GLN A 504 -9.87 46.02 6.35
CA GLN A 504 -9.45 44.67 6.73
C GLN A 504 -8.28 44.77 7.69
N TYR A 505 -8.36 44.11 8.82
CA TYR A 505 -7.33 44.11 9.83
C TYR A 505 -7.07 42.69 10.36
N GLY A 506 -5.83 42.27 10.28
CA GLY A 506 -5.34 41.05 10.90
C GLY A 506 -3.89 41.24 11.37
N HIS A 507 -3.63 41.00 12.64
CA HIS A 507 -2.29 41.12 13.19
C HIS A 507 -1.90 39.86 13.94
N VAL A 508 -0.78 39.27 13.53
CA VAL A 508 -0.27 38.01 14.08
C VAL A 508 1.21 38.14 14.42
N ILE A 509 1.62 37.50 15.50
CA ILE A 509 3.02 37.34 15.90
C ILE A 509 3.29 35.85 15.96
N ILE A 510 4.26 35.40 15.18
CA ILE A 510 4.60 33.97 15.08
C ILE A 510 6.11 33.76 15.35
N ASP A 511 6.39 32.59 15.91
CA ASP A 511 7.73 32.00 15.94
C ASP A 511 7.75 30.84 14.96
N MET A 512 8.88 30.56 14.32
CA MET A 512 9.08 29.44 13.42
C MET A 512 10.38 28.72 13.75
N GLU A 513 10.32 27.40 13.87
CA GLU A 513 11.48 26.56 14.18
C GLU A 513 11.54 25.32 13.29
N PRO A 514 12.75 24.85 12.90
CA PRO A 514 12.91 23.63 12.16
C PRO A 514 12.53 22.42 13.02
N LEU A 515 11.98 21.39 12.39
CA LEU A 515 11.72 20.10 12.99
C LEU A 515 12.65 19.04 12.39
N GLU A 516 12.63 17.85 12.99
CA GLU A 516 13.31 16.68 12.45
C GLU A 516 12.72 16.27 11.11
N ASN A 517 13.55 15.66 10.28
CA ASN A 517 13.17 15.22 8.94
C ASN A 517 11.97 14.25 8.98
N GLY A 518 10.93 14.58 8.21
CA GLY A 518 9.69 13.80 8.16
C GLY A 518 8.63 14.17 9.20
N ALA A 519 8.89 15.17 10.06
CA ALA A 519 7.93 15.64 11.05
C ALA A 519 6.76 16.44 10.46
N GLY A 520 6.91 16.92 9.21
CA GLY A 520 5.88 17.65 8.50
C GLY A 520 5.64 19.06 9.04
N ILE A 521 4.41 19.53 8.96
CA ILE A 521 4.00 20.89 9.37
C ILE A 521 3.26 20.80 10.70
N VAL A 522 3.77 21.51 11.70
CA VAL A 522 3.15 21.60 13.03
C VAL A 522 2.74 23.04 13.30
N PHE A 523 1.48 23.26 13.67
CA PHE A 523 0.99 24.56 14.13
C PHE A 523 0.62 24.48 15.61
N GLU A 524 1.18 25.37 16.41
CA GLU A 524 0.95 25.45 17.85
C GLU A 524 0.40 26.83 18.22
N ASN A 525 -0.69 26.84 18.99
CA ASN A 525 -1.26 28.08 19.50
C ASN A 525 -0.84 28.30 20.97
N LYS A 526 -0.12 29.39 21.25
CA LYS A 526 0.28 29.82 22.59
C LYS A 526 -0.32 31.15 23.02
N ILE A 527 -1.36 31.64 22.34
CA ILE A 527 -2.01 32.88 22.72
C ILE A 527 -2.61 32.78 24.13
N ARG A 528 -2.36 33.78 24.96
CA ARG A 528 -2.94 33.92 26.30
C ARG A 528 -3.70 35.23 26.33
N GLY A 529 -4.90 35.25 26.94
CA GLY A 529 -5.60 36.49 27.28
C GLY A 529 -6.57 37.07 26.26
N GLY A 530 -6.85 36.43 25.14
CA GLY A 530 -7.89 36.90 24.17
C GLY A 530 -7.41 37.95 23.16
N ASP A 531 -6.10 38.09 22.97
CA ASP A 531 -5.49 39.02 21.99
C ASP A 531 -5.98 38.76 20.55
N ILE A 532 -6.31 37.52 20.24
CA ILE A 532 -7.00 37.10 19.00
C ILE A 532 -8.19 36.23 19.38
N PRO A 533 -9.42 36.53 18.91
CA PRO A 533 -10.58 35.67 19.09
C PRO A 533 -10.33 34.25 18.59
N LYS A 534 -10.80 33.24 19.33
CA LYS A 534 -10.54 31.82 19.02
C LYS A 534 -11.02 31.41 17.63
N GLU A 535 -12.08 32.05 17.13
CA GLU A 535 -12.67 31.81 15.80
C GLU A 535 -11.73 32.13 14.62
N TYR A 536 -10.73 33.02 14.82
CA TYR A 536 -9.77 33.39 13.77
C TYR A 536 -8.51 32.52 13.75
N ILE A 537 -8.24 31.71 14.81
CA ILE A 537 -7.07 30.86 14.88
C ILE A 537 -7.03 29.82 13.76
N PRO A 538 -8.13 29.11 13.43
CA PRO A 538 -8.16 28.20 12.29
C PRO A 538 -7.87 28.86 10.94
N ALA A 539 -8.26 30.13 10.78
CA ALA A 539 -7.98 30.90 9.57
C ALA A 539 -6.47 31.20 9.43
N ILE A 540 -5.79 31.53 10.55
CA ILE A 540 -4.35 31.74 10.57
C ILE A 540 -3.61 30.43 10.23
N GLU A 541 -3.98 29.32 10.86
CA GLU A 541 -3.41 28.01 10.58
C GLU A 541 -3.57 27.62 9.10
N LYS A 542 -4.76 27.83 8.55
CA LYS A 542 -5.05 27.60 7.13
C LYS A 542 -4.17 28.47 6.23
N GLY A 543 -3.99 29.74 6.59
CA GLY A 543 -3.11 30.67 5.87
C GLY A 543 -1.65 30.24 5.88
N VAL A 544 -1.16 29.77 7.03
CA VAL A 544 0.21 29.22 7.18
C VAL A 544 0.40 27.99 6.29
N LYS A 545 -0.53 27.04 6.32
CA LYS A 545 -0.46 25.80 5.51
C LYS A 545 -0.51 26.10 4.01
N GLU A 546 -1.36 27.02 3.60
CA GLU A 546 -1.46 27.48 2.21
C GLU A 546 -0.20 28.20 1.72
N ALA A 547 0.40 29.02 2.56
CA ALA A 547 1.67 29.68 2.22
C ALA A 547 2.84 28.69 2.14
N ALA A 548 2.79 27.61 2.90
CA ALA A 548 3.79 26.54 2.87
C ALA A 548 3.77 25.72 1.57
N ASP A 549 2.71 25.78 0.80
CA ASP A 549 2.65 25.10 -0.52
C ASP A 549 3.63 25.72 -1.54
N SER A 550 4.17 26.91 -1.26
CA SER A 550 5.14 27.60 -2.14
C SER A 550 6.22 28.28 -1.33
N GLY A 551 7.38 27.66 -1.26
CA GLY A 551 8.54 28.15 -0.50
C GLY A 551 9.26 29.35 -1.16
N PRO A 552 10.08 30.09 -0.39
CA PRO A 552 10.67 31.35 -0.83
C PRO A 552 11.87 31.21 -1.77
N LEU A 553 12.50 30.02 -1.91
CA LEU A 553 13.69 29.85 -2.75
C LEU A 553 13.35 29.55 -4.21
N ALA A 554 12.50 28.57 -4.42
CA ALA A 554 12.19 28.02 -5.73
C ALA A 554 10.70 27.73 -5.91
N GLY A 555 9.87 28.09 -4.93
CA GLY A 555 8.44 27.82 -4.93
C GLY A 555 8.08 26.37 -4.64
N PHE A 556 9.01 25.56 -4.13
CA PHE A 556 8.70 24.19 -3.74
C PHE A 556 7.91 24.14 -2.43
N PRO A 557 7.06 23.14 -2.22
CA PRO A 557 6.35 22.99 -0.95
C PRO A 557 7.32 22.87 0.23
N MET A 558 7.04 23.60 1.30
CA MET A 558 7.82 23.57 2.53
C MET A 558 7.39 22.44 3.47
N THR A 559 8.32 21.88 4.21
CA THR A 559 8.09 20.80 5.19
C THR A 559 9.03 20.93 6.40
N ASP A 560 8.76 20.12 7.43
CA ASP A 560 9.61 19.92 8.61
C ASP A 560 9.87 21.21 9.40
N PHE A 561 8.79 21.91 9.69
CA PHE A 561 8.83 23.11 10.52
C PHE A 561 7.62 23.20 11.45
N LYS A 562 7.80 23.94 12.52
CA LYS A 562 6.76 24.27 13.47
C LYS A 562 6.55 25.78 13.49
N VAL A 563 5.30 26.20 13.39
CA VAL A 563 4.88 27.58 13.59
C VAL A 563 4.14 27.70 14.91
N THR A 564 4.59 28.56 15.77
CA THR A 564 3.96 28.86 17.05
C THR A 564 3.34 30.25 16.98
N LEU A 565 2.03 30.34 17.11
CA LEU A 565 1.30 31.59 17.22
C LEU A 565 1.44 32.11 18.66
N THR A 566 2.19 33.20 18.84
CA THR A 566 2.58 33.72 20.17
C THR A 566 1.80 34.95 20.58
N GLY A 567 1.23 35.71 19.63
CA GLY A 567 0.48 36.91 19.91
C GLY A 567 -0.17 37.52 18.68
N GLY A 568 -0.77 38.70 18.88
CA GLY A 568 -1.41 39.46 17.83
C GLY A 568 -2.37 40.51 18.39
N SER A 569 -3.22 41.04 17.55
CA SER A 569 -4.32 41.90 17.98
C SER A 569 -5.44 41.87 16.92
N PHE A 570 -6.64 42.19 17.33
CA PHE A 570 -7.80 42.31 16.44
C PHE A 570 -8.44 43.69 16.54
N HIS A 571 -9.24 44.00 15.57
CA HIS A 571 -10.06 45.22 15.53
C HIS A 571 -11.53 44.82 15.48
N GLU A 572 -12.37 45.36 16.37
CA GLU A 572 -13.77 44.93 16.54
C GLU A 572 -14.61 45.01 15.26
N VAL A 573 -14.30 45.95 14.35
CA VAL A 573 -15.08 46.18 13.12
C VAL A 573 -14.37 45.63 11.87
N ASP A 574 -13.05 45.73 11.77
CA ASP A 574 -12.29 45.46 10.54
C ASP A 574 -11.62 44.08 10.52
N SER A 575 -11.70 43.31 11.61
CA SER A 575 -11.15 41.95 11.65
C SER A 575 -12.12 40.96 11.03
N SER A 576 -11.54 40.01 10.25
CA SER A 576 -12.29 38.94 9.59
C SER A 576 -11.41 37.70 9.43
N GLU A 577 -12.00 36.53 9.23
CA GLU A 577 -11.28 35.31 8.89
C GLU A 577 -10.32 35.51 7.72
N MET A 578 -10.77 36.22 6.68
CA MET A 578 -9.96 36.51 5.49
C MET A 578 -8.73 37.37 5.85
N ALA A 579 -8.88 38.40 6.68
CA ALA A 579 -7.79 39.27 7.09
C ALA A 579 -6.75 38.50 7.91
N PHE A 580 -7.18 37.62 8.84
CA PHE A 580 -6.27 36.79 9.63
C PHE A 580 -5.61 35.68 8.80
N ARG A 581 -6.32 35.10 7.84
CA ARG A 581 -5.71 34.16 6.87
C ARG A 581 -4.60 34.85 6.07
N MET A 582 -4.84 36.04 5.55
CA MET A 582 -3.83 36.83 4.83
C MET A 582 -2.66 37.22 5.74
N ALA A 583 -2.93 37.64 6.99
CA ALA A 583 -1.90 37.93 7.96
C ALA A 583 -1.01 36.68 8.24
N GLY A 584 -1.62 35.49 8.36
CA GLY A 584 -0.94 34.20 8.48
C GLY A 584 -0.03 33.90 7.29
N ILE A 585 -0.54 34.08 6.06
CA ILE A 585 0.21 33.88 4.81
C ILE A 585 1.48 34.76 4.79
N PHE A 586 1.31 36.06 5.02
CA PHE A 586 2.45 37.00 4.90
C PHE A 586 3.42 36.87 6.06
N ALA A 587 2.95 36.63 7.29
CA ALA A 587 3.81 36.37 8.43
C ALA A 587 4.67 35.14 8.21
N PHE A 588 4.06 34.05 7.68
CA PHE A 588 4.77 32.83 7.33
C PHE A 588 5.86 33.08 6.27
N ARG A 589 5.55 33.78 5.18
CA ARG A 589 6.51 34.09 4.12
C ARG A 589 7.71 34.87 4.65
N GLU A 590 7.46 35.89 5.46
CA GLU A 590 8.52 36.66 6.10
C GLU A 590 9.37 35.80 7.06
N ALA A 591 8.73 34.91 7.83
CA ALA A 591 9.41 33.98 8.69
C ALA A 591 10.30 33.02 7.89
N ALA A 592 9.77 32.42 6.83
CA ALA A 592 10.47 31.47 6.00
C ALA A 592 11.72 32.08 5.32
N GLU A 593 11.60 33.30 4.77
CA GLU A 593 12.74 34.02 4.19
C GLU A 593 13.86 34.27 5.21
N LYS A 594 13.49 34.68 6.43
CA LYS A 594 14.46 34.95 7.51
C LYS A 594 15.06 33.70 8.14
N ALA A 595 14.37 32.55 8.03
CA ALA A 595 14.77 31.29 8.64
C ALA A 595 15.86 30.52 7.86
N LYS A 596 16.50 31.15 6.88
CA LYS A 596 17.53 30.56 6.02
C LYS A 596 17.03 29.28 5.32
N PRO A 597 16.14 29.42 4.36
CA PRO A 597 15.54 28.28 3.69
C PRO A 597 16.58 27.48 2.89
N VAL A 598 16.35 26.17 2.78
CA VAL A 598 17.19 25.19 2.08
C VAL A 598 16.32 24.30 1.20
N ILE A 599 16.90 23.79 0.10
CA ILE A 599 16.21 22.82 -0.76
C ILE A 599 16.49 21.40 -0.28
N LEU A 600 15.44 20.60 -0.23
CA LEU A 600 15.50 19.18 0.07
C LEU A 600 15.22 18.36 -1.18
N GLU A 601 15.98 17.27 -1.37
CA GLU A 601 15.76 16.28 -2.41
C GLU A 601 15.38 14.92 -1.82
N PRO A 602 14.56 14.11 -2.53
CA PRO A 602 14.22 12.78 -2.08
C PRO A 602 15.42 11.83 -2.26
N ILE A 603 15.80 11.16 -1.19
CA ILE A 603 16.81 10.12 -1.15
C ILE A 603 16.11 8.76 -1.22
N MET A 604 16.57 7.95 -2.15
CA MET A 604 16.07 6.61 -2.38
C MET A 604 16.97 5.59 -1.69
N LYS A 605 16.38 4.64 -0.96
CA LYS A 605 17.06 3.41 -0.58
C LYS A 605 17.05 2.50 -1.79
N VAL A 606 18.23 2.16 -2.27
CA VAL A 606 18.44 1.36 -3.48
C VAL A 606 19.09 0.04 -3.09
N GLU A 607 18.54 -1.06 -3.58
CA GLU A 607 19.18 -2.36 -3.56
C GLU A 607 19.46 -2.80 -5.00
N ILE A 608 20.71 -3.10 -5.29
CA ILE A 608 21.16 -3.50 -6.63
C ILE A 608 21.68 -4.92 -6.53
N THR A 609 21.02 -5.86 -7.19
CA THR A 609 21.44 -7.27 -7.25
C THR A 609 22.11 -7.54 -8.59
N ILE A 610 23.35 -8.02 -8.52
CA ILE A 610 24.21 -8.23 -9.67
C ILE A 610 25.05 -9.49 -9.48
N PRO A 611 25.56 -10.12 -10.55
CA PRO A 611 26.63 -11.11 -10.45
C PRO A 611 27.90 -10.47 -9.85
N GLU A 612 28.61 -11.23 -9.01
CA GLU A 612 29.79 -10.75 -8.27
C GLU A 612 30.85 -10.08 -9.13
N GLU A 613 31.04 -10.54 -10.37
CA GLU A 613 32.01 -10.00 -11.34
C GLU A 613 31.81 -8.53 -11.67
N TYR A 614 30.60 -7.98 -11.54
CA TYR A 614 30.27 -6.56 -11.82
C TYR A 614 30.32 -5.65 -10.60
N THR A 615 30.64 -6.17 -9.42
CA THR A 615 30.56 -5.41 -8.16
C THR A 615 31.37 -4.12 -8.20
N GLY A 616 32.59 -4.16 -8.73
CA GLY A 616 33.45 -2.97 -8.81
C GLY A 616 32.89 -1.87 -9.69
N ASP A 617 32.38 -2.24 -10.86
CA ASP A 617 31.79 -1.28 -11.83
C ASP A 617 30.55 -0.62 -11.26
N ILE A 618 29.70 -1.41 -10.60
CA ILE A 618 28.45 -0.89 -10.03
C ILE A 618 28.67 -0.02 -8.79
N ILE A 619 29.66 -0.34 -7.95
CA ILE A 619 30.12 0.56 -6.88
C ILE A 619 30.57 1.91 -7.47
N GLY A 620 31.32 1.87 -8.56
CA GLY A 620 31.75 3.07 -9.30
C GLY A 620 30.55 3.89 -9.80
N GLN A 621 29.54 3.24 -10.38
CA GLN A 621 28.32 3.90 -10.85
C GLN A 621 27.52 4.55 -9.70
N VAL A 622 27.36 3.85 -8.57
CA VAL A 622 26.65 4.39 -7.40
C VAL A 622 27.37 5.63 -6.84
N ASN A 623 28.70 5.57 -6.72
CA ASN A 623 29.50 6.71 -6.26
C ASN A 623 29.43 7.90 -7.24
N ALA A 624 29.46 7.67 -8.55
CA ALA A 624 29.32 8.71 -9.56
C ALA A 624 27.95 9.41 -9.49
N ARG A 625 26.93 8.72 -8.98
CA ARG A 625 25.57 9.21 -8.76
C ARG A 625 25.34 9.80 -7.36
N VAL A 626 26.42 10.22 -6.70
CA VAL A 626 26.38 10.80 -5.35
C VAL A 626 25.74 9.83 -4.31
N GLY A 627 25.78 8.55 -4.62
CA GLY A 627 25.20 7.50 -3.75
C GLY A 627 26.10 7.20 -2.56
N ASN A 628 25.50 6.93 -1.42
CA ASN A 628 26.16 6.47 -0.20
C ASN A 628 25.92 4.98 -0.03
N ILE A 629 26.97 4.16 -0.14
CA ILE A 629 26.87 2.69 0.00
C ILE A 629 26.79 2.36 1.49
N LEU A 630 25.74 1.66 1.88
CA LEU A 630 25.46 1.26 3.26
C LEU A 630 26.06 -0.13 3.59
N GLY A 631 26.14 -1.00 2.62
CA GLY A 631 26.64 -2.36 2.80
C GLY A 631 26.45 -3.22 1.57
N MET A 632 26.99 -4.44 1.65
CA MET A 632 26.85 -5.47 0.61
C MET A 632 26.57 -6.80 1.26
N GLU A 633 25.75 -7.62 0.62
CA GLU A 633 25.40 -8.97 1.05
C GLU A 633 25.62 -9.96 -0.09
N ASP A 634 26.14 -11.14 0.24
CA ASP A 634 26.24 -12.23 -0.71
C ASP A 634 24.85 -12.86 -0.92
N ARG A 635 24.51 -13.09 -2.18
CA ARG A 635 23.27 -13.75 -2.59
C ARG A 635 23.59 -15.10 -3.22
N PHE A 636 22.60 -15.98 -3.22
CA PHE A 636 22.74 -17.28 -3.86
C PHE A 636 23.06 -17.15 -5.36
N GLY A 637 23.84 -18.10 -5.90
CA GLY A 637 24.18 -18.11 -7.33
C GLY A 637 25.30 -17.14 -7.72
N ASN A 638 26.24 -16.88 -6.83
CA ASN A 638 27.37 -15.96 -7.07
C ASN A 638 26.93 -14.53 -7.39
N ALA A 639 25.84 -14.09 -6.76
CA ALA A 639 25.32 -12.74 -6.87
C ALA A 639 25.60 -11.93 -5.59
N LYS A 640 25.68 -10.60 -5.74
CA LYS A 640 25.78 -9.65 -4.63
C LYS A 640 24.67 -8.65 -4.66
N ALA A 641 24.12 -8.31 -3.48
CA ALA A 641 23.23 -7.21 -3.29
C ALA A 641 24.00 -6.02 -2.70
N ILE A 642 23.98 -4.88 -3.37
CA ILE A 642 24.55 -3.60 -2.93
C ILE A 642 23.43 -2.75 -2.40
N HIS A 643 23.52 -2.35 -1.14
CA HIS A 643 22.57 -1.44 -0.50
C HIS A 643 23.15 -0.03 -0.50
N ALA A 644 22.42 0.93 -1.03
CA ALA A 644 22.86 2.31 -1.12
C ALA A 644 21.72 3.29 -0.90
N GLU A 645 22.08 4.52 -0.57
CA GLU A 645 21.21 5.68 -0.60
C GLU A 645 21.63 6.59 -1.75
N VAL A 646 20.71 6.87 -2.66
CA VAL A 646 21.01 7.66 -3.87
C VAL A 646 19.93 8.73 -4.06
N PRO A 647 20.30 9.98 -4.42
CA PRO A 647 19.32 10.98 -4.78
C PRO A 647 18.46 10.53 -5.97
N LEU A 648 17.14 10.74 -5.90
CA LEU A 648 16.23 10.34 -6.98
C LEU A 648 16.62 10.99 -8.33
N SER A 649 17.10 12.22 -8.29
CA SER A 649 17.57 12.94 -9.48
C SER A 649 18.65 12.20 -10.27
N GLU A 650 19.46 11.39 -9.58
CA GLU A 650 20.56 10.63 -10.16
C GLU A 650 20.16 9.21 -10.58
N MET A 651 18.94 8.78 -10.25
CA MET A 651 18.43 7.44 -10.60
C MET A 651 17.75 7.38 -11.96
N PHE A 652 17.44 8.52 -12.58
CA PHE A 652 16.81 8.53 -13.90
C PHE A 652 17.73 7.91 -14.97
N GLY A 653 17.18 6.93 -15.69
CA GLY A 653 17.92 6.18 -16.71
C GLY A 653 18.87 5.09 -16.16
N TYR A 654 18.95 4.93 -14.84
CA TYR A 654 19.84 3.96 -14.21
C TYR A 654 19.54 2.51 -14.61
N ALA A 655 18.27 2.16 -14.81
CA ALA A 655 17.87 0.82 -15.28
C ALA A 655 18.58 0.41 -16.58
N THR A 656 18.66 1.34 -17.53
CA THR A 656 19.33 1.10 -18.83
C THR A 656 20.85 0.96 -18.66
N GLU A 657 21.45 1.83 -17.83
CA GLU A 657 22.89 1.80 -17.56
C GLU A 657 23.29 0.52 -16.82
N LEU A 658 22.53 0.13 -15.79
CA LEU A 658 22.75 -1.11 -15.04
C LEU A 658 22.68 -2.35 -15.97
N ARG A 659 21.63 -2.44 -16.79
CA ARG A 659 21.46 -3.54 -17.74
C ARG A 659 22.60 -3.60 -18.74
N SER A 660 23.03 -2.47 -19.27
CA SER A 660 24.17 -2.40 -20.19
C SER A 660 25.46 -2.86 -19.52
N ALA A 661 25.75 -2.42 -18.30
CA ALA A 661 26.94 -2.79 -17.54
C ALA A 661 26.98 -4.26 -17.12
N THR A 662 25.81 -4.87 -16.90
CA THR A 662 25.69 -6.24 -16.38
C THR A 662 25.20 -7.26 -17.42
N GLN A 663 25.21 -6.90 -18.70
CA GLN A 663 24.73 -7.74 -19.80
C GLN A 663 23.26 -8.23 -19.57
N GLY A 664 22.43 -7.35 -19.02
CA GLY A 664 21.02 -7.62 -18.74
C GLY A 664 20.76 -8.39 -17.43
N ARG A 665 21.81 -8.79 -16.69
CA ARG A 665 21.69 -9.62 -15.48
C ARG A 665 21.47 -8.82 -14.19
N GLY A 666 21.78 -7.53 -14.19
CA GLY A 666 21.59 -6.64 -13.05
C GLY A 666 20.15 -6.19 -12.93
N VAL A 667 19.64 -6.23 -11.71
CA VAL A 667 18.34 -5.67 -11.35
C VAL A 667 18.51 -4.74 -10.16
N PHE A 668 17.64 -3.75 -10.06
CA PHE A 668 17.61 -2.92 -8.86
C PHE A 668 16.17 -2.65 -8.44
N THR A 669 16.03 -2.38 -7.17
CA THR A 669 14.81 -1.84 -6.57
C THR A 669 15.15 -0.55 -5.86
N MET A 670 14.23 0.39 -5.83
CA MET A 670 14.39 1.61 -5.06
C MET A 670 13.11 1.96 -4.34
N GLU A 671 13.26 2.49 -3.14
CA GLU A 671 12.14 2.99 -2.33
C GLU A 671 12.49 4.36 -1.76
N PHE A 672 11.48 5.20 -1.61
CA PHE A 672 11.68 6.47 -0.93
C PHE A 672 12.10 6.23 0.53
N LYS A 673 13.19 6.84 0.96
CA LYS A 673 13.66 6.74 2.33
C LYS A 673 13.34 7.99 3.13
N HIS A 674 13.88 9.12 2.72
CA HIS A 674 13.70 10.42 3.37
C HIS A 674 14.08 11.56 2.42
N TYR A 675 13.80 12.78 2.84
CA TYR A 675 14.34 13.98 2.20
C TYR A 675 15.69 14.34 2.83
N SER A 676 16.63 14.81 2.03
CA SER A 676 17.93 15.32 2.51
C SER A 676 18.23 16.67 1.89
N GLN A 677 18.95 17.51 2.64
CA GLN A 677 19.38 18.80 2.13
C GLN A 677 20.37 18.63 0.98
N VAL A 678 20.13 19.31 -0.13
CA VAL A 678 21.07 19.35 -1.25
C VAL A 678 22.31 20.18 -0.91
N SER A 679 23.45 19.82 -1.51
CA SER A 679 24.67 20.61 -1.40
C SER A 679 24.50 22.02 -1.98
N ASP A 680 25.23 23.00 -1.45
CA ASP A 680 25.15 24.40 -1.93
C ASP A 680 25.45 24.55 -3.43
N GLY A 681 26.35 23.72 -3.97
CA GLY A 681 26.67 23.68 -5.38
C GLY A 681 25.51 23.17 -6.26
N TYR A 682 24.80 22.14 -5.76
CA TYR A 682 23.66 21.56 -6.45
C TYR A 682 22.42 22.45 -6.33
N MET A 683 22.23 23.10 -5.18
CA MET A 683 21.18 24.10 -4.97
C MET A 683 21.29 25.24 -6.00
N LYS A 684 22.50 25.75 -6.26
CA LYS A 684 22.72 26.78 -7.30
C LYS A 684 22.36 26.26 -8.70
N LYS A 685 22.62 24.99 -9.02
CA LYS A 685 22.22 24.39 -10.29
C LYS A 685 20.69 24.29 -10.42
N ILE A 686 19.99 23.92 -9.37
CA ILE A 686 18.52 23.84 -9.35
C ILE A 686 17.94 25.24 -9.61
N LEU A 687 18.37 26.23 -8.84
CA LEU A 687 17.91 27.62 -8.96
C LEU A 687 18.26 28.24 -10.33
N GLY A 688 19.44 27.93 -10.89
CA GLY A 688 19.85 28.41 -12.22
C GLY A 688 19.01 27.81 -13.36
N ARG A 689 18.56 26.56 -13.24
CA ARG A 689 17.68 25.92 -14.22
C ARG A 689 16.25 26.43 -14.21
N MET A 690 15.80 26.99 -13.09
CA MET A 690 14.46 27.57 -12.97
C MET A 690 14.40 29.00 -13.50
N ASN A 691 15.54 29.70 -13.58
CA ASN A 691 15.65 31.07 -14.08
C ASN A 691 16.05 31.15 -15.57
N SER A 692 16.28 30.00 -16.23
CA SER A 692 16.55 29.87 -17.66
C SER A 692 15.35 29.28 -18.39
#